data_f0bc07bfd3c78cdfab6339c52997c3e3
#
_entry.id   f0bc07bfd3c78cdfab6339c52997c3e3
#
_cell.length_a   1.000
_cell.length_b   1.000
_cell.length_c   1.000
_cell.angle_alpha   90.00
_cell.angle_beta   90.00
_cell.angle_gamma   90.00
#
_symmetry.space_group_name_H-M   'P 1'
#
loop_
_entity.id
_entity.type
_entity.pdbx_description
1 polymer ?
#
loop_
_entity_poly.entity_id
_entity_poly.type
_entity_poly.pdbx_seq_one_letter_code
_entity_poly.pdbx_strand_id
1 'polypeptide(L)'
;MVVNFIIIILICAALFYAGYHYVNSVSSERDDDFLQDDFSDIKTIVGKVSREFSAMIKQDLREKNMTKKEYETKQKQKSALKKNLKNAAFGDAKAKRNIKTYIKSMLLDPNMHLNINENTINEIIPFEKEKELRAQDKFEILLYVAYNLMLDETGRPYKQNGFAKIIKDYHLTDPIVVNGEQVYDFTEARMDEVYQSLMFKYRLSYNDKLEILAQRVFEMYKGFGVADALFDTGIDEIDAGLSGIPKDGYDISNSAKNLTYSYQSIWVMVGGIKLKLSCISFGSQEELIRVTKNIYKYGANKSFSRKGGYVVSVMKNGSRVVVMRPPFSNTWAFLARKFDSTPSIAPEDLISGNNAIIPLTLLKWLIKGQRNIGITGAQGTGKSTMLKSLIRFIDPAFSLRVQEITAELNLNYAYPNRNILAFQETESIKSQEGLNLQKKSSGDVNIIGEVAEAIQANFVVQTAMVASLFAMFTHHAKTTYDYVMAIANNLLDPVCGIYREKKEAVEMAAKILHIDVHLENRKGIRYMERITQVIPVQETLYPSEINGNKTHESDELEYWKRETDRQLFTERQLMHYENGEFVLDNLPSAEMMEDIKRKLTEEEEKEFIADMEMIKNLKRAPVKEDVFSRKPVPLDPDIFEIDPVEC
;
A
#
# COMPACT_ATOMS: atom_id res chain seq x y z
N MET A 1 15.77 -52.15 37.61
CA MET A 1 14.88 -51.21 36.91
C MET A 1 14.17 -50.27 37.87
N VAL A 2 13.54 -50.75 38.96
CA VAL A 2 12.80 -49.91 39.90
C VAL A 2 13.68 -48.87 40.62
N VAL A 3 14.91 -49.23 41.04
CA VAL A 3 15.84 -48.35 41.73
C VAL A 3 16.26 -47.16 40.85
N ASN A 4 16.52 -47.39 39.56
CA ASN A 4 16.90 -46.34 38.64
C ASN A 4 15.73 -45.37 38.34
N PHE A 5 14.51 -45.84 38.38
CA PHE A 5 13.31 -45.00 38.20
C PHE A 5 13.07 -44.10 39.40
N ILE A 6 13.31 -44.57 40.62
CA ILE A 6 13.22 -43.80 41.85
C ILE A 6 14.31 -42.69 41.88
N ILE A 7 15.53 -43.00 41.43
CA ILE A 7 16.61 -42.03 41.36
C ILE A 7 16.28 -40.92 40.35
N ILE A 8 15.70 -41.23 39.19
CA ILE A 8 15.30 -40.24 38.20
C ILE A 8 14.20 -39.31 38.75
N ILE A 9 13.21 -39.88 39.46
CA ILE A 9 12.16 -39.06 40.09
C ILE A 9 12.72 -38.13 41.16
N LEU A 10 13.67 -38.57 41.97
CA LEU A 10 14.31 -37.76 42.98
C LEU A 10 15.19 -36.63 42.36
N ILE A 11 15.89 -36.89 41.25
CA ILE A 11 16.66 -35.89 40.51
C ILE A 11 15.69 -34.86 39.89
N CYS A 12 14.61 -35.29 39.27
CA CYS A 12 13.60 -34.37 38.71
C CYS A 12 12.93 -33.52 39.80
N ALA A 13 12.60 -34.11 40.96
CA ALA A 13 12.06 -33.37 42.10
C ALA A 13 13.07 -32.34 42.68
N ALA A 14 14.34 -32.71 42.78
CA ALA A 14 15.40 -31.81 43.23
C ALA A 14 15.63 -30.65 42.24
N LEU A 15 15.62 -30.92 40.94
CA LEU A 15 15.70 -29.89 39.91
C LEU A 15 14.49 -28.96 39.89
N PHE A 16 13.30 -29.51 40.13
CA PHE A 16 12.07 -28.72 40.25
C PHE A 16 12.08 -27.84 41.51
N TYR A 17 12.56 -28.38 42.61
CA TYR A 17 12.70 -27.65 43.87
C TYR A 17 13.77 -26.54 43.79
N ALA A 18 14.90 -26.84 43.14
CA ALA A 18 15.96 -25.86 42.88
C ALA A 18 15.50 -24.76 41.91
N GLY A 19 14.77 -25.14 40.86
CA GLY A 19 14.16 -24.19 39.91
C GLY A 19 13.08 -23.32 40.58
N TYR A 20 12.24 -23.88 41.44
CA TYR A 20 11.24 -23.15 42.22
C TYR A 20 11.88 -22.16 43.21
N HIS A 21 12.93 -22.59 43.91
CA HIS A 21 13.68 -21.69 44.80
C HIS A 21 14.47 -20.63 44.05
N TYR A 22 15.04 -20.93 42.90
CA TYR A 22 15.70 -19.94 42.04
C TYR A 22 14.71 -18.90 41.49
N VAL A 23 13.53 -19.32 41.03
CA VAL A 23 12.48 -18.39 40.58
C VAL A 23 11.94 -17.54 41.72
N ASN A 24 11.79 -18.10 42.94
CA ASN A 24 11.35 -17.34 44.10
C ASN A 24 12.46 -16.45 44.69
N SER A 25 13.74 -16.83 44.64
CA SER A 25 14.83 -15.95 45.07
C SER A 25 15.01 -14.75 44.13
N VAL A 26 14.83 -14.98 42.79
CA VAL A 26 14.84 -13.88 41.81
C VAL A 26 13.59 -12.98 41.94
N SER A 27 12.49 -13.50 42.51
CA SER A 27 11.28 -12.69 42.80
C SER A 27 11.32 -11.99 44.16
N SER A 28 12.09 -12.48 45.14
CA SER A 28 12.19 -11.87 46.47
C SER A 28 13.28 -10.81 46.61
N GLU A 29 14.23 -10.72 45.69
CA GLU A 29 15.21 -9.63 45.64
C GLU A 29 14.70 -8.35 44.93
N ARG A 30 13.40 -8.29 44.58
CA ARG A 30 12.80 -7.14 43.91
C ARG A 30 11.86 -6.26 44.76
N ASP A 31 11.72 -6.54 46.01
CA ASP A 31 10.94 -5.70 46.91
C ASP A 31 11.84 -5.25 48.08
N ASP A 32 12.56 -4.17 47.94
CA ASP A 32 12.95 -3.18 48.93
C ASP A 32 14.19 -2.36 48.48
N ASP A 33 14.09 -1.74 47.30
CA ASP A 33 14.86 -0.53 47.05
C ASP A 33 13.88 0.53 46.56
N PHE A 34 13.38 1.36 47.47
CA PHE A 34 12.84 2.69 47.19
C PHE A 34 13.99 3.59 46.71
N LEU A 35 14.66 3.20 45.62
CA LEU A 35 15.41 4.12 44.82
C LEU A 35 14.41 5.13 44.27
N GLN A 36 14.66 6.41 44.44
CA GLN A 36 13.96 7.48 43.74
C GLN A 36 13.95 7.12 42.25
N ASP A 37 12.79 6.63 41.81
CA ASP A 37 12.58 6.36 40.39
C ASP A 37 12.93 7.64 39.64
N ASP A 38 13.95 7.62 38.80
CA ASP A 38 14.28 8.73 37.91
C ASP A 38 13.18 8.83 36.84
N PHE A 39 12.20 9.70 37.08
CA PHE A 39 11.05 9.92 36.24
C PHE A 39 11.41 10.58 34.89
N SER A 40 12.67 10.99 34.71
CA SER A 40 13.16 11.45 33.42
C SER A 40 13.33 10.29 32.40
N ASP A 41 13.40 9.03 32.87
CA ASP A 41 13.47 7.88 31.98
C ASP A 41 12.08 7.47 31.48
N ILE A 42 11.86 7.63 30.19
CA ILE A 42 10.64 7.22 29.47
C ILE A 42 10.29 5.73 29.68
N LYS A 43 11.29 4.85 29.88
CA LYS A 43 11.07 3.41 30.11
C LYS A 43 10.37 3.17 31.45
N THR A 44 10.71 3.94 32.46
CA THR A 44 10.04 3.92 33.78
C THR A 44 8.57 4.32 33.64
N ILE A 45 8.27 5.37 32.89
CA ILE A 45 6.89 5.81 32.61
C ILE A 45 6.12 4.70 31.88
N VAL A 46 6.68 4.13 30.82
CA VAL A 46 6.08 3.01 30.08
C VAL A 46 5.80 1.80 30.98
N GLY A 47 6.74 1.49 31.88
CA GLY A 47 6.60 0.41 32.87
C GLY A 47 5.43 0.65 33.84
N LYS A 48 5.28 1.88 34.37
CA LYS A 48 4.15 2.26 35.27
C LYS A 48 2.81 2.19 34.51
N VAL A 49 2.72 2.77 33.32
CA VAL A 49 1.52 2.74 32.48
C VAL A 49 1.12 1.28 32.13
N SER A 50 2.10 0.42 31.83
CA SER A 50 1.86 -0.99 31.56
C SER A 50 1.31 -1.76 32.77
N ARG A 51 1.87 -1.48 33.96
CA ARG A 51 1.38 -2.07 35.23
C ARG A 51 -0.04 -1.63 35.51
N GLU A 52 -0.36 -0.34 35.34
CA GLU A 52 -1.70 0.20 35.58
C GLU A 52 -2.74 -0.40 34.63
N PHE A 53 -2.47 -0.47 33.32
CA PHE A 53 -3.36 -1.18 32.38
C PHE A 53 -3.56 -2.65 32.77
N SER A 54 -2.52 -3.32 33.24
CA SER A 54 -2.60 -4.70 33.70
C SER A 54 -3.47 -4.82 34.97
N ALA A 55 -3.35 -3.89 35.91
CA ALA A 55 -4.17 -3.82 37.13
C ALA A 55 -5.65 -3.60 36.77
N MET A 56 -5.96 -2.62 35.91
CA MET A 56 -7.32 -2.33 35.45
C MET A 56 -7.98 -3.56 34.78
N ILE A 57 -7.21 -4.34 34.00
CA ILE A 57 -7.72 -5.54 33.34
C ILE A 57 -7.89 -6.70 34.31
N LYS A 58 -7.00 -6.85 35.30
CA LYS A 58 -7.03 -7.97 36.28
C LYS A 58 -7.98 -7.70 37.45
N GLN A 59 -8.37 -6.46 37.70
CA GLN A 59 -9.21 -6.07 38.86
C GLN A 59 -10.44 -6.99 38.95
N ASP A 60 -10.60 -7.67 40.09
CA ASP A 60 -11.82 -8.43 40.39
C ASP A 60 -12.93 -7.47 40.80
N LEU A 61 -14.01 -7.49 40.06
CA LEU A 61 -15.17 -6.62 40.34
C LEU A 61 -16.14 -7.21 41.38
N ARG A 62 -15.93 -8.48 41.79
CA ARG A 62 -16.83 -9.19 42.74
C ARG A 62 -16.62 -8.81 44.19
N GLU A 63 -15.45 -8.27 44.53
CA GLU A 63 -15.05 -7.96 45.90
C GLU A 63 -15.59 -6.62 46.47
N LYS A 64 -16.33 -5.85 45.67
CA LYS A 64 -16.84 -4.53 46.11
C LYS A 64 -18.36 -4.55 46.25
N ASN A 65 -18.89 -3.97 47.35
CA ASN A 65 -20.33 -3.69 47.53
C ASN A 65 -20.84 -2.72 46.45
N MET A 66 -21.09 -3.22 45.26
CA MET A 66 -21.59 -2.44 44.13
C MET A 66 -23.03 -2.81 43.80
N THR A 67 -23.80 -1.83 43.34
CA THR A 67 -25.11 -2.10 42.76
C THR A 67 -24.93 -2.88 41.46
N LYS A 68 -25.96 -3.65 41.09
CA LYS A 68 -25.95 -4.42 39.81
C LYS A 68 -25.64 -3.52 38.62
N LYS A 69 -26.17 -2.31 38.57
CA LYS A 69 -25.94 -1.33 37.49
C LYS A 69 -24.48 -0.85 37.45
N GLU A 70 -23.86 -0.60 38.58
CA GLU A 70 -22.45 -0.21 38.66
C GLU A 70 -21.53 -1.36 38.24
N TYR A 71 -21.84 -2.58 38.65
CA TYR A 71 -21.11 -3.77 38.24
C TYR A 71 -21.16 -3.95 36.70
N GLU A 72 -22.36 -3.90 36.10
CA GLU A 72 -22.54 -4.01 34.65
C GLU A 72 -21.79 -2.90 33.90
N THR A 73 -21.81 -1.67 34.40
CA THR A 73 -21.09 -0.53 33.81
C THR A 73 -19.58 -0.73 33.84
N LYS A 74 -19.03 -1.12 35.00
CA LYS A 74 -17.58 -1.40 35.14
C LYS A 74 -17.13 -2.59 34.31
N GLN A 75 -17.95 -3.63 34.22
CA GLN A 75 -17.68 -4.80 33.39
C GLN A 75 -17.63 -4.41 31.88
N LYS A 76 -18.56 -3.56 31.41
CA LYS A 76 -18.54 -3.02 30.05
C LYS A 76 -17.29 -2.16 29.79
N GLN A 77 -16.91 -1.30 30.74
CA GLN A 77 -15.70 -0.46 30.63
C GLN A 77 -14.43 -1.32 30.55
N LYS A 78 -14.29 -2.32 31.43
CA LYS A 78 -13.16 -3.28 31.42
C LYS A 78 -13.08 -4.05 30.11
N SER A 79 -14.21 -4.54 29.61
CA SER A 79 -14.29 -5.25 28.33
C SER A 79 -13.92 -4.35 27.16
N ALA A 80 -14.40 -3.10 27.15
CA ALA A 80 -14.07 -2.09 26.15
C ALA A 80 -12.58 -1.73 26.17
N LEU A 81 -11.98 -1.55 27.35
CA LEU A 81 -10.55 -1.29 27.51
C LEU A 81 -9.71 -2.45 26.94
N LYS A 82 -10.04 -3.69 27.32
CA LYS A 82 -9.35 -4.89 26.81
C LYS A 82 -9.45 -5.00 25.29
N LYS A 83 -10.63 -4.70 24.71
CA LYS A 83 -10.86 -4.66 23.26
C LYS A 83 -10.03 -3.56 22.59
N ASN A 84 -10.01 -2.34 23.17
CA ASN A 84 -9.24 -1.22 22.65
C ASN A 84 -7.73 -1.50 22.68
N LEU A 85 -7.19 -2.04 23.78
CA LEU A 85 -5.77 -2.40 23.86
C LEU A 85 -5.36 -3.44 22.81
N LYS A 86 -6.22 -4.45 22.58
CA LYS A 86 -6.01 -5.46 21.53
C LYS A 86 -6.06 -4.84 20.15
N ASN A 87 -7.08 -4.04 19.87
CA ASN A 87 -7.28 -3.43 18.57
C ASN A 87 -6.22 -2.38 18.23
N ALA A 88 -5.79 -1.58 19.21
CA ALA A 88 -4.72 -0.61 19.06
C ALA A 88 -3.39 -1.28 18.68
N ALA A 89 -3.06 -2.41 19.33
CA ALA A 89 -1.88 -3.20 18.98
C ALA A 89 -1.94 -3.84 17.58
N PHE A 90 -3.12 -3.83 16.95
CA PHE A 90 -3.34 -4.30 15.58
C PHE A 90 -3.44 -3.17 14.54
N GLY A 91 -3.20 -1.92 14.94
CA GLY A 91 -3.22 -0.77 14.06
C GLY A 91 -4.60 -0.11 13.86
N ASP A 92 -5.58 -0.36 14.76
CA ASP A 92 -6.87 0.34 14.72
C ASP A 92 -6.71 1.79 15.19
N ALA A 93 -6.88 2.75 14.28
CA ALA A 93 -6.68 4.17 14.56
C ALA A 93 -7.63 4.74 15.65
N LYS A 94 -8.88 4.26 15.73
CA LYS A 94 -9.83 4.69 16.76
C LYS A 94 -9.45 4.13 18.13
N ALA A 95 -9.10 2.86 18.19
CA ALA A 95 -8.63 2.22 19.42
C ALA A 95 -7.32 2.85 19.91
N LYS A 96 -6.38 3.16 19.00
CA LYS A 96 -5.15 3.87 19.30
C LYS A 96 -5.42 5.23 19.95
N ARG A 97 -6.30 6.05 19.37
CA ARG A 97 -6.70 7.34 19.97
C ARG A 97 -7.28 7.16 21.37
N ASN A 98 -8.17 6.19 21.55
CA ASN A 98 -8.74 5.91 22.88
C ASN A 98 -7.67 5.54 23.90
N ILE A 99 -6.73 4.66 23.54
CA ILE A 99 -5.63 4.27 24.44
C ILE A 99 -4.70 5.44 24.75
N LYS A 100 -4.38 6.30 23.78
CA LYS A 100 -3.60 7.52 24.02
C LYS A 100 -4.31 8.47 24.99
N THR A 101 -5.63 8.59 24.90
CA THR A 101 -6.42 9.37 25.89
C THR A 101 -6.30 8.78 27.30
N TYR A 102 -6.35 7.46 27.46
CA TYR A 102 -6.09 6.82 28.76
C TYR A 102 -4.67 7.07 29.25
N ILE A 103 -3.67 6.92 28.39
CA ILE A 103 -2.26 7.21 28.74
C ILE A 103 -2.14 8.65 29.21
N LYS A 104 -2.69 9.62 28.47
CA LYS A 104 -2.67 11.03 28.85
C LYS A 104 -3.31 11.27 30.21
N SER A 105 -4.45 10.64 30.50
CA SER A 105 -5.09 10.71 31.81
C SER A 105 -4.19 10.14 32.92
N MET A 106 -3.52 9.02 32.65
CA MET A 106 -2.55 8.43 33.60
C MET A 106 -1.33 9.32 33.84
N LEU A 107 -0.82 9.98 32.79
CA LEU A 107 0.31 10.90 32.91
C LEU A 107 -0.01 12.09 33.81
N LEU A 108 -1.28 12.50 33.90
CA LEU A 108 -1.77 13.60 34.72
C LEU A 108 -2.31 13.15 36.08
N ASP A 109 -2.45 11.85 36.34
CA ASP A 109 -3.01 11.33 37.60
C ASP A 109 -1.97 11.42 38.73
N PRO A 110 -2.24 12.17 39.79
CA PRO A 110 -1.35 12.26 40.97
C PRO A 110 -1.03 10.88 41.57
N ASN A 111 -1.96 9.92 41.52
CA ASN A 111 -1.78 8.58 42.09
C ASN A 111 -0.75 7.75 41.32
N MET A 112 -0.43 8.12 40.08
CA MET A 112 0.65 7.49 39.31
C MET A 112 2.04 7.92 39.78
N HIS A 113 2.13 8.96 40.60
CA HIS A 113 3.39 9.54 41.08
C HIS A 113 4.40 9.82 39.96
N LEU A 114 3.92 10.32 38.82
CA LEU A 114 4.76 10.70 37.67
C LEU A 114 5.16 12.17 37.72
N ASN A 115 4.43 13.00 38.49
CA ASN A 115 4.66 14.45 38.67
C ASN A 115 4.88 15.22 37.35
N ILE A 116 4.12 14.90 36.30
CA ILE A 116 4.26 15.54 34.99
C ILE A 116 3.48 16.84 34.95
N ASN A 117 4.21 17.95 34.80
CA ASN A 117 3.68 19.30 34.68
C ASN A 117 4.47 20.10 33.62
N GLU A 118 4.17 21.38 33.42
CA GLU A 118 4.81 22.23 32.40
C GLU A 118 6.34 22.29 32.52
N ASN A 119 6.89 22.16 33.69
CA ASN A 119 8.34 22.21 33.93
C ASN A 119 8.97 20.82 33.74
N THR A 120 8.43 19.80 34.41
CA THR A 120 9.00 18.46 34.47
C THR A 120 8.86 17.70 33.15
N ILE A 121 7.90 18.04 32.28
CA ILE A 121 7.77 17.43 30.96
C ILE A 121 9.00 17.67 30.10
N ASN A 122 9.71 18.78 30.30
CA ASN A 122 10.94 19.12 29.60
C ASN A 122 12.17 18.34 30.11
N GLU A 123 12.08 17.66 31.25
CA GLU A 123 13.10 16.72 31.75
C GLU A 123 13.02 15.37 30.98
N ILE A 124 11.82 15.00 30.50
CA ILE A 124 11.57 13.77 29.77
C ILE A 124 11.87 13.95 28.26
N ILE A 125 11.34 15.02 27.66
CA ILE A 125 11.62 15.45 26.28
C ILE A 125 11.94 16.95 26.35
N PRO A 126 13.16 17.38 26.05
CA PRO A 126 13.61 18.77 26.24
C PRO A 126 13.05 19.72 25.17
N PHE A 127 11.72 19.87 25.10
CA PHE A 127 11.01 20.66 24.09
C PHE A 127 11.50 22.10 23.93
N GLU A 128 12.01 22.71 25.00
CA GLU A 128 12.47 24.11 25.01
C GLU A 128 13.97 24.24 24.72
N LYS A 129 14.69 23.13 24.66
CA LYS A 129 16.13 23.11 24.46
C LYS A 129 16.47 22.35 23.16
N GLU A 130 16.33 23.00 22.03
CA GLU A 130 16.54 22.41 20.71
C GLU A 130 17.82 21.59 20.58
N LYS A 131 18.92 22.08 21.17
CA LYS A 131 20.23 21.41 21.12
C LYS A 131 20.29 20.08 21.90
N GLU A 132 19.39 19.87 22.85
CA GLU A 132 19.28 18.65 23.65
C GLU A 132 18.30 17.64 23.02
N LEU A 133 17.47 18.07 22.03
CA LEU A 133 16.54 17.21 21.31
C LEU A 133 17.30 16.26 20.39
N ARG A 134 17.03 14.98 20.52
CA ARG A 134 17.52 13.96 19.57
C ARG A 134 16.75 14.07 18.26
N ALA A 135 17.32 13.56 17.17
CA ALA A 135 16.65 13.55 15.85
C ALA A 135 15.26 12.88 15.92
N GLN A 136 15.10 11.80 16.69
CA GLN A 136 13.80 11.17 16.91
C GLN A 136 12.80 12.10 17.61
N ASP A 137 13.22 12.88 18.60
CA ASP A 137 12.35 13.83 19.29
C ASP A 137 11.85 14.91 18.33
N LYS A 138 12.76 15.46 17.51
CA LYS A 138 12.44 16.43 16.46
C LYS A 138 11.48 15.85 15.43
N PHE A 139 11.68 14.59 15.01
CA PHE A 139 10.81 13.90 14.06
C PHE A 139 9.39 13.71 14.58
N GLU A 140 9.22 13.28 15.83
CA GLU A 140 7.89 13.12 16.45
C GLU A 140 7.17 14.44 16.61
N ILE A 141 7.89 15.50 17.01
CA ILE A 141 7.34 16.86 17.05
C ILE A 141 6.92 17.31 15.65
N LEU A 142 7.75 17.07 14.64
CA LEU A 142 7.45 17.39 13.24
C LEU A 142 6.18 16.68 12.77
N LEU A 143 6.04 15.38 13.03
CA LEU A 143 4.83 14.63 12.66
C LEU A 143 3.60 15.16 13.39
N TYR A 144 3.73 15.53 14.67
CA TYR A 144 2.64 16.11 15.44
C TYR A 144 2.18 17.45 14.86
N VAL A 145 3.14 18.35 14.55
CA VAL A 145 2.87 19.67 13.95
C VAL A 145 2.21 19.49 12.58
N ALA A 146 2.75 18.59 11.76
CA ALA A 146 2.22 18.28 10.43
C ALA A 146 0.76 17.81 10.48
N TYR A 147 0.42 16.96 11.45
CA TYR A 147 -0.92 16.39 11.57
C TYR A 147 -1.93 17.35 12.21
N ASN A 148 -1.54 18.12 13.23
CA ASN A 148 -2.47 18.85 14.09
C ASN A 148 -2.45 20.36 13.91
N LEU A 149 -1.30 20.97 13.58
CA LEU A 149 -1.10 22.40 13.62
C LEU A 149 -0.98 23.03 12.22
N MET A 150 -0.47 22.32 11.23
CA MET A 150 -0.41 22.83 9.85
C MET A 150 -1.82 22.88 9.25
N LEU A 151 -2.16 24.03 8.67
CA LEU A 151 -3.48 24.29 8.08
C LEU A 151 -3.37 24.39 6.56
N ASP A 152 -4.38 23.88 5.86
CA ASP A 152 -4.55 24.05 4.42
C ASP A 152 -5.06 25.47 4.06
N GLU A 153 -5.23 25.73 2.79
CA GLU A 153 -5.73 27.02 2.27
C GLU A 153 -7.16 27.36 2.77
N THR A 154 -7.89 26.37 3.25
CA THR A 154 -9.25 26.54 3.83
C THR A 154 -9.22 26.74 5.36
N GLY A 155 -8.03 26.76 5.98
CA GLY A 155 -7.85 26.85 7.42
C GLY A 155 -8.14 25.55 8.18
N ARG A 156 -8.16 24.40 7.52
CA ARG A 156 -8.33 23.08 8.15
C ARG A 156 -6.98 22.38 8.32
N PRO A 157 -6.79 21.61 9.41
CA PRO A 157 -5.57 20.84 9.60
C PRO A 157 -5.36 19.83 8.46
N TYR A 158 -4.13 19.75 7.93
CA TYR A 158 -3.74 18.79 6.88
C TYR A 158 -3.94 17.33 7.30
N LYS A 159 -3.91 17.04 8.59
CA LYS A 159 -4.04 15.70 9.16
C LYS A 159 -3.02 14.73 8.52
N GLN A 160 -3.47 13.62 7.99
CA GLN A 160 -2.60 12.61 7.38
C GLN A 160 -1.73 13.15 6.23
N ASN A 161 -2.17 14.19 5.52
CA ASN A 161 -1.43 14.74 4.38
C ASN A 161 -0.32 15.74 4.79
N GLY A 162 -0.25 16.13 6.06
CA GLY A 162 0.71 17.12 6.53
C GLY A 162 2.17 16.71 6.33
N PHE A 163 2.52 15.45 6.59
CA PHE A 163 3.88 14.97 6.37
C PHE A 163 4.25 14.91 4.88
N ALA A 164 3.35 14.48 4.02
CA ALA A 164 3.56 14.52 2.57
C ALA A 164 3.74 15.96 2.07
N LYS A 165 3.01 16.93 2.66
CA LYS A 165 3.18 18.36 2.38
C LYS A 165 4.58 18.85 2.79
N ILE A 166 5.08 18.48 3.96
CA ILE A 166 6.45 18.80 4.40
C ILE A 166 7.47 18.22 3.41
N ILE A 167 7.35 16.94 3.03
CA ILE A 167 8.25 16.29 2.07
C ILE A 167 8.32 17.10 0.77
N LYS A 168 7.17 17.58 0.29
CA LYS A 168 7.08 18.37 -0.94
C LYS A 168 7.67 19.78 -0.77
N ASP A 169 7.29 20.51 0.29
CA ASP A 169 7.66 21.92 0.48
C ASP A 169 9.16 22.09 0.76
N TYR A 170 9.79 21.11 1.40
CA TYR A 170 11.22 21.10 1.71
C TYR A 170 12.05 20.26 0.73
N HIS A 171 11.46 19.86 -0.39
CA HIS A 171 12.15 19.11 -1.45
C HIS A 171 12.90 17.88 -0.93
N LEU A 172 12.32 17.15 0.05
CA LEU A 172 12.96 15.99 0.66
C LEU A 172 13.13 14.80 -0.30
N THR A 173 12.39 14.81 -1.40
CA THR A 173 12.50 13.83 -2.49
C THR A 173 13.52 14.24 -3.56
N ASP A 174 14.25 15.34 -3.38
CA ASP A 174 15.38 15.67 -4.24
C ASP A 174 16.61 14.85 -3.79
N PRO A 175 17.35 14.24 -4.73
CA PRO A 175 18.50 13.42 -4.39
C PRO A 175 19.62 14.29 -3.80
N ILE A 176 20.30 13.73 -2.80
CA ILE A 176 21.53 14.30 -2.24
C ILE A 176 22.71 13.41 -2.59
N VAL A 177 23.92 13.96 -2.58
CA VAL A 177 25.15 13.19 -2.82
C VAL A 177 25.76 12.79 -1.48
N VAL A 178 25.84 11.49 -1.22
CA VAL A 178 26.51 10.92 -0.05
C VAL A 178 27.57 9.96 -0.54
N ASN A 179 28.84 10.19 -0.17
CA ASN A 179 29.99 9.38 -0.60
C ASN A 179 30.10 9.20 -2.14
N GLY A 180 29.70 10.20 -2.92
CA GLY A 180 29.74 10.16 -4.39
C GLY A 180 28.54 9.49 -5.06
N GLU A 181 27.58 8.95 -4.30
CA GLU A 181 26.36 8.34 -4.80
C GLU A 181 25.15 9.26 -4.59
N GLN A 182 24.25 9.29 -5.55
CA GLN A 182 22.97 9.99 -5.40
C GLN A 182 21.99 9.12 -4.58
N VAL A 183 21.52 9.66 -3.47
CA VAL A 183 20.58 8.98 -2.58
C VAL A 183 19.39 9.89 -2.23
N TYR A 184 18.25 9.27 -1.96
CA TYR A 184 17.06 9.93 -1.42
C TYR A 184 17.05 9.68 0.08
N ASP A 185 17.50 10.66 0.88
CA ASP A 185 17.67 10.47 2.32
C ASP A 185 17.24 11.72 3.11
N PHE A 186 16.42 11.50 4.14
CA PHE A 186 16.07 12.49 5.13
C PHE A 186 17.04 12.35 6.31
N THR A 187 18.18 13.01 6.19
CA THR A 187 19.27 12.99 7.17
C THR A 187 18.97 13.86 8.39
N GLU A 188 19.76 13.70 9.47
CA GLU A 188 19.64 14.56 10.67
C GLU A 188 19.83 16.04 10.33
N ALA A 189 20.76 16.39 9.44
CA ALA A 189 20.99 17.79 9.03
C ALA A 189 19.73 18.38 8.36
N ARG A 190 19.13 17.64 7.42
CA ARG A 190 17.86 18.09 6.79
C ARG A 190 16.71 18.13 7.79
N MET A 191 16.70 17.24 8.78
CA MET A 191 15.73 17.26 9.87
C MET A 191 15.84 18.56 10.68
N ASP A 192 17.06 18.96 11.03
CA ASP A 192 17.32 20.19 11.79
C ASP A 192 16.82 21.43 11.03
N GLU A 193 17.09 21.53 9.74
CA GLU A 193 16.60 22.62 8.89
C GLU A 193 15.06 22.70 8.86
N VAL A 194 14.41 21.56 8.63
CA VAL A 194 12.94 21.47 8.59
C VAL A 194 12.36 21.81 9.97
N TYR A 195 12.94 21.25 11.03
CA TYR A 195 12.49 21.48 12.41
C TYR A 195 12.55 22.95 12.79
N GLN A 196 13.69 23.61 12.55
CA GLN A 196 13.88 25.04 12.83
C GLN A 196 12.87 25.91 12.07
N SER A 197 12.69 25.64 10.79
CA SER A 197 11.71 26.35 9.96
C SER A 197 10.28 26.19 10.45
N LEU A 198 9.89 24.98 10.90
CA LEU A 198 8.56 24.71 11.42
C LEU A 198 8.35 25.35 12.80
N MET A 199 9.32 25.21 13.71
CA MET A 199 9.20 25.75 15.06
C MET A 199 9.28 27.28 15.12
N PHE A 200 9.81 27.92 14.08
CA PHE A 200 9.66 29.37 13.92
C PHE A 200 8.19 29.79 13.71
N LYS A 201 7.40 28.94 13.04
CA LYS A 201 5.99 29.22 12.72
C LYS A 201 5.01 28.70 13.77
N TYR A 202 5.33 27.57 14.41
CA TYR A 202 4.42 26.85 15.29
C TYR A 202 5.01 26.76 16.70
N ARG A 203 4.19 27.02 17.70
CA ARG A 203 4.56 26.86 19.12
C ARG A 203 3.72 25.76 19.75
N LEU A 204 4.37 24.88 20.53
CA LEU A 204 3.71 23.81 21.24
C LEU A 204 3.14 24.31 22.57
N SER A 205 1.86 24.11 22.79
CA SER A 205 1.25 24.26 24.12
C SER A 205 1.64 23.08 25.01
N TYR A 206 1.42 23.22 26.32
CA TYR A 206 1.61 22.09 27.24
C TYR A 206 0.76 20.87 26.86
N ASN A 207 -0.46 21.08 26.37
CA ASN A 207 -1.31 20.01 25.88
C ASN A 207 -0.71 19.29 24.67
N ASP A 208 -0.06 20.00 23.76
CA ASP A 208 0.62 19.40 22.60
C ASP A 208 1.82 18.55 23.05
N LYS A 209 2.62 19.04 24.00
CA LYS A 209 3.72 18.30 24.60
C LYS A 209 3.24 17.00 25.25
N LEU A 210 2.11 17.03 25.97
CA LEU A 210 1.47 15.84 26.54
C LEU A 210 0.97 14.84 25.49
N GLU A 211 0.41 15.31 24.40
CA GLU A 211 -0.02 14.43 23.30
C GLU A 211 1.19 13.73 22.65
N ILE A 212 2.29 14.44 22.45
CA ILE A 212 3.55 13.88 21.92
C ILE A 212 4.11 12.84 22.90
N LEU A 213 4.16 13.15 24.18
CA LEU A 213 4.61 12.20 25.22
C LEU A 213 3.69 10.96 25.28
N ALA A 214 2.38 11.15 25.22
CA ALA A 214 1.42 10.03 25.20
C ALA A 214 1.59 9.14 23.96
N GLN A 215 1.91 9.72 22.80
CA GLN A 215 2.26 8.96 21.59
C GLN A 215 3.54 8.15 21.80
N ARG A 216 4.59 8.75 22.35
CA ARG A 216 5.86 8.06 22.66
C ARG A 216 5.66 6.88 23.60
N VAL A 217 4.87 7.07 24.67
CA VAL A 217 4.54 6.00 25.62
C VAL A 217 3.74 4.88 24.93
N PHE A 218 2.78 5.23 24.06
CA PHE A 218 1.99 4.26 23.35
C PHE A 218 2.83 3.41 22.38
N GLU A 219 3.67 4.02 21.57
CA GLU A 219 4.48 3.33 20.56
C GLU A 219 5.49 2.35 21.17
N MET A 220 6.04 2.67 22.35
CA MET A 220 6.90 1.79 23.12
C MET A 220 6.14 0.68 23.83
N TYR A 221 4.90 0.96 24.29
CA TYR A 221 4.09 -0.01 25.05
C TYR A 221 3.40 -1.04 24.15
N LYS A 222 2.62 -0.59 23.17
CA LYS A 222 1.78 -1.45 22.30
C LYS A 222 1.88 -1.13 20.81
N GLY A 223 2.42 0.04 20.46
CA GLY A 223 2.57 0.48 19.10
C GLY A 223 3.75 -0.17 18.38
N PHE A 224 4.06 0.38 17.22
CA PHE A 224 5.07 -0.14 16.29
C PHE A 224 6.39 0.64 16.40
N GLY A 225 6.77 1.06 17.63
CA GLY A 225 7.97 1.86 17.85
C GLY A 225 7.96 3.14 17.02
N VAL A 226 9.11 3.61 16.61
CA VAL A 226 9.28 4.84 15.83
C VAL A 226 8.46 4.87 14.52
N ALA A 227 8.09 3.71 13.96
CA ALA A 227 7.24 3.62 12.78
C ALA A 227 5.75 3.86 13.08
N ASP A 228 5.33 3.85 14.36
CA ASP A 228 3.91 3.88 14.71
C ASP A 228 3.19 5.13 14.20
N ALA A 229 3.78 6.31 14.39
CA ALA A 229 3.20 7.57 13.95
C ALA A 229 3.15 7.71 12.42
N LEU A 230 4.04 7.04 11.69
CA LEU A 230 4.05 7.03 10.22
C LEU A 230 2.79 6.37 9.64
N PHE A 231 2.19 5.40 10.36
CA PHE A 231 0.92 4.81 9.92
C PHE A 231 -0.25 5.79 9.93
N ASP A 232 -0.17 6.88 10.66
CA ASP A 232 -1.19 7.93 10.70
C ASP A 232 -0.99 9.01 9.62
N THR A 233 0.09 8.94 8.82
CA THR A 233 0.41 9.90 7.74
C THR A 233 -0.07 9.41 6.37
N GLY A 234 -0.11 10.28 5.37
CA GLY A 234 -0.51 9.97 3.99
C GLY A 234 0.61 9.43 3.09
N ILE A 235 1.53 8.63 3.65
CA ILE A 235 2.59 7.93 2.88
C ILE A 235 2.06 6.61 2.33
N ASP A 236 2.63 6.15 1.21
CA ASP A 236 2.16 4.96 0.49
C ASP A 236 2.65 3.65 1.14
N GLU A 237 3.90 3.62 1.64
CA GLU A 237 4.55 2.41 2.16
C GLU A 237 5.58 2.76 3.25
N ILE A 238 5.73 1.86 4.21
CA ILE A 238 6.73 1.90 5.28
C ILE A 238 7.51 0.60 5.24
N ASP A 239 8.82 0.69 5.05
CA ASP A 239 9.71 -0.47 5.07
C ASP A 239 10.72 -0.30 6.20
N ALA A 240 11.01 -1.38 6.88
CA ALA A 240 12.01 -1.38 7.95
C ALA A 240 12.87 -2.63 7.93
N GLY A 241 14.13 -2.48 8.28
CA GLY A 241 15.07 -3.58 8.35
C GLY A 241 15.63 -4.08 7.01
N LEU A 242 15.35 -3.38 5.90
CA LEU A 242 15.68 -3.84 4.54
C LEU A 242 17.15 -3.73 4.19
N SER A 243 17.80 -2.70 4.66
CA SER A 243 19.22 -2.43 4.41
C SER A 243 19.98 -2.44 5.71
N GLY A 244 21.25 -2.75 5.64
CA GLY A 244 22.09 -2.79 6.83
C GLY A 244 22.40 -4.21 7.30
N ILE A 245 23.29 -4.30 8.27
CA ILE A 245 23.82 -5.54 8.79
C ILE A 245 23.03 -5.95 10.03
N PRO A 246 22.64 -7.23 10.18
CA PRO A 246 22.10 -7.71 11.42
C PRO A 246 23.19 -7.69 12.51
N LYS A 247 22.85 -7.20 13.71
CA LYS A 247 23.79 -7.12 14.83
C LYS A 247 24.40 -8.47 15.22
N ASP A 248 23.64 -9.56 14.98
CA ASP A 248 24.01 -10.93 15.36
C ASP A 248 24.56 -11.74 14.17
N GLY A 249 24.83 -11.13 13.03
CA GLY A 249 25.22 -11.82 11.80
C GLY A 249 26.60 -11.43 11.31
N TYR A 250 27.44 -12.44 11.15
CA TYR A 250 28.81 -12.42 10.60
C TYR A 250 29.74 -11.38 11.24
N ASP A 251 30.77 -11.85 11.88
CA ASP A 251 31.96 -11.08 12.23
C ASP A 251 32.63 -10.55 10.95
N ILE A 252 32.01 -9.51 10.36
CA ILE A 252 32.65 -8.76 9.29
C ILE A 252 33.74 -7.96 9.98
N SER A 253 34.92 -8.58 10.01
CA SER A 253 36.14 -8.01 10.55
C SER A 253 36.24 -6.51 10.31
N ASN A 254 36.51 -5.76 11.33
CA ASN A 254 37.12 -4.45 11.59
C ASN A 254 37.45 -3.46 10.43
N SER A 255 37.11 -3.74 9.18
CA SER A 255 37.51 -2.93 8.02
C SER A 255 36.45 -1.94 7.50
N ALA A 256 35.19 -1.98 7.95
CA ALA A 256 34.17 -1.02 7.51
C ALA A 256 33.77 -0.11 8.67
N LYS A 257 34.33 1.10 8.70
CA LYS A 257 34.13 2.11 9.76
C LYS A 257 32.72 2.73 9.80
N ASN A 258 31.83 2.47 8.81
CA ASN A 258 30.50 3.10 8.70
C ASN A 258 29.40 2.08 8.37
N LEU A 259 29.26 1.05 9.20
CA LEU A 259 28.20 0.05 9.01
C LEU A 259 26.85 0.56 9.55
N THR A 260 25.85 0.60 8.69
CA THR A 260 24.45 0.83 9.12
C THR A 260 23.84 -0.50 9.56
N TYR A 261 23.26 -0.54 10.75
CA TYR A 261 22.53 -1.71 11.23
C TYR A 261 21.10 -1.75 10.69
N SER A 262 20.51 -2.96 10.56
CA SER A 262 19.16 -3.13 10.04
C SER A 262 18.09 -2.37 10.84
N TYR A 263 18.23 -2.24 12.15
CA TYR A 263 17.31 -1.47 13.00
C TYR A 263 17.38 0.06 12.77
N GLN A 264 18.39 0.55 12.04
CA GLN A 264 18.54 1.95 11.61
C GLN A 264 17.98 2.19 10.20
N SER A 265 17.51 1.13 9.54
CA SER A 265 17.02 1.21 8.16
C SER A 265 15.51 1.33 8.13
N ILE A 266 15.02 2.55 7.95
CA ILE A 266 13.60 2.88 7.78
C ILE A 266 13.44 3.64 6.48
N TRP A 267 12.48 3.21 5.67
CA TRP A 267 12.17 3.80 4.38
C TRP A 267 10.68 4.10 4.30
N VAL A 268 10.32 5.15 3.61
CA VAL A 268 8.94 5.47 3.27
C VAL A 268 8.80 5.68 1.77
N MET A 269 7.63 5.35 1.23
CA MET A 269 7.31 5.68 -0.16
C MET A 269 6.30 6.82 -0.18
N VAL A 270 6.63 7.86 -0.93
CA VAL A 270 5.78 9.03 -1.13
C VAL A 270 5.78 9.38 -2.61
N GLY A 271 4.59 9.36 -3.23
CA GLY A 271 4.46 9.67 -4.65
C GLY A 271 5.26 8.74 -5.57
N GLY A 272 5.56 7.51 -5.13
CA GLY A 272 6.35 6.53 -5.88
C GLY A 272 7.87 6.66 -5.71
N ILE A 273 8.35 7.58 -4.87
CA ILE A 273 9.78 7.73 -4.53
C ILE A 273 10.04 7.07 -3.19
N LYS A 274 11.05 6.20 -3.10
CA LYS A 274 11.54 5.63 -1.85
C LYS A 274 12.51 6.59 -1.18
N LEU A 275 12.12 7.13 -0.04
CA LEU A 275 12.89 8.04 0.79
C LEU A 275 13.38 7.31 2.04
N LYS A 276 14.69 7.27 2.26
CA LYS A 276 15.27 6.79 3.50
C LYS A 276 15.08 7.82 4.61
N LEU A 277 14.81 7.36 5.82
CA LEU A 277 14.72 8.18 7.02
C LEU A 277 15.91 7.87 7.94
N SER A 278 17.12 8.30 7.56
CA SER A 278 18.32 8.02 8.37
C SER A 278 18.38 8.84 9.68
N CYS A 279 17.53 9.86 9.80
CA CYS A 279 17.37 10.64 11.03
C CYS A 279 16.71 9.87 12.19
N ILE A 280 16.09 8.71 11.93
CA ILE A 280 15.39 7.91 12.95
C ILE A 280 15.81 6.44 12.91
N SER A 281 15.64 5.75 14.03
CA SER A 281 15.93 4.32 14.14
C SER A 281 15.04 3.65 15.20
N PHE A 282 14.95 2.30 15.17
CA PHE A 282 14.33 1.53 16.26
C PHE A 282 15.17 1.52 17.55
N GLY A 283 16.38 2.09 17.52
CA GLY A 283 17.28 2.13 18.67
C GLY A 283 17.98 0.81 18.96
N SER A 284 17.34 -0.33 18.73
CA SER A 284 17.94 -1.65 18.90
C SER A 284 17.35 -2.72 17.99
N GLN A 285 18.10 -3.82 17.82
CA GLN A 285 17.64 -4.99 17.07
C GLN A 285 16.43 -5.65 17.73
N GLU A 286 16.38 -5.68 19.06
CA GLU A 286 15.29 -6.25 19.86
C GLU A 286 13.97 -5.51 19.60
N GLU A 287 14.04 -4.19 19.47
CA GLU A 287 12.85 -3.38 19.18
C GLU A 287 12.34 -3.62 17.76
N LEU A 288 13.22 -3.67 16.75
CA LEU A 288 12.85 -4.05 15.39
C LEU A 288 12.18 -5.45 15.36
N ILE A 289 12.77 -6.42 16.09
CA ILE A 289 12.20 -7.77 16.21
C ILE A 289 10.83 -7.73 16.91
N ARG A 290 10.68 -6.94 17.98
CA ARG A 290 9.40 -6.77 18.69
C ARG A 290 8.32 -6.27 17.75
N VAL A 291 8.61 -5.21 17.00
CA VAL A 291 7.67 -4.62 16.04
C VAL A 291 7.34 -5.61 14.93
N THR A 292 8.36 -6.21 14.30
CA THR A 292 8.16 -7.20 13.23
C THR A 292 7.30 -8.40 13.69
N LYS A 293 7.48 -8.85 14.95
CA LYS A 293 6.67 -9.93 15.55
C LYS A 293 5.24 -9.52 15.89
N ASN A 294 4.92 -8.24 15.94
CA ASN A 294 3.60 -7.76 16.35
C ASN A 294 2.75 -7.27 15.18
N ILE A 295 3.36 -6.62 14.20
CA ILE A 295 2.66 -5.89 13.13
C ILE A 295 1.77 -6.78 12.24
N TYR A 296 2.12 -8.06 12.07
CA TYR A 296 1.39 -8.99 11.21
C TYR A 296 0.22 -9.71 11.88
N LYS A 297 0.09 -9.65 13.21
CA LYS A 297 -0.76 -10.56 14.00
C LYS A 297 -2.27 -10.49 13.74
N TYR A 298 -2.78 -9.39 13.21
CA TYR A 298 -4.23 -9.22 13.03
C TYR A 298 -4.83 -10.19 12.01
N GLY A 299 -4.34 -10.17 10.79
CA GLY A 299 -4.82 -10.99 9.69
C GLY A 299 -3.99 -12.26 9.45
N ALA A 300 -3.09 -12.62 10.38
CA ALA A 300 -2.20 -13.75 10.19
C ALA A 300 -2.93 -15.07 10.37
N ASN A 301 -2.88 -15.87 9.34
CA ASN A 301 -3.36 -17.26 9.34
C ASN A 301 -2.23 -18.26 9.59
N LYS A 302 -0.97 -17.82 9.52
CA LYS A 302 0.23 -18.65 9.73
C LYS A 302 1.06 -18.16 10.90
N SER A 303 1.74 -19.08 11.58
CA SER A 303 2.71 -18.71 12.59
C SER A 303 4.00 -18.21 11.93
N PHE A 304 4.53 -17.09 12.42
CA PHE A 304 5.81 -16.53 12.00
C PHE A 304 6.97 -17.31 12.66
N SER A 305 7.27 -18.48 12.10
CA SER A 305 8.26 -19.41 12.62
C SER A 305 9.59 -19.32 11.86
N ARG A 306 10.67 -19.86 12.45
CA ARG A 306 11.97 -19.96 11.77
C ARG A 306 11.89 -20.80 10.48
N LYS A 307 11.06 -21.85 10.47
CA LYS A 307 10.84 -22.73 9.32
C LYS A 307 10.01 -22.04 8.22
N GLY A 308 9.04 -21.20 8.62
CA GLY A 308 8.18 -20.48 7.67
C GLY A 308 8.82 -19.24 7.04
N GLY A 309 9.83 -18.65 7.70
CA GLY A 309 10.65 -17.56 7.15
C GLY A 309 9.94 -16.21 6.93
N TYR A 310 8.71 -16.21 6.45
CA TYR A 310 7.92 -15.01 6.18
C TYR A 310 6.42 -15.20 6.43
N VAL A 311 5.70 -14.09 6.57
CA VAL A 311 4.23 -14.06 6.62
C VAL A 311 3.74 -12.83 5.85
N VAL A 312 2.73 -13.04 5.01
CA VAL A 312 1.93 -11.97 4.41
C VAL A 312 0.64 -11.85 5.20
N SER A 313 0.28 -10.66 5.61
CA SER A 313 -0.88 -10.42 6.47
C SER A 313 -1.49 -9.04 6.17
N VAL A 314 -2.63 -8.76 6.83
CA VAL A 314 -3.29 -7.45 6.78
C VAL A 314 -3.40 -6.90 8.19
N MET A 315 -3.13 -5.63 8.39
CA MET A 315 -3.36 -4.92 9.64
C MET A 315 -4.84 -4.52 9.77
N LYS A 316 -5.25 -4.15 10.96
CA LYS A 316 -6.65 -3.76 11.18
C LYS A 316 -7.06 -2.46 10.50
N ASN A 317 -6.11 -1.61 10.14
CA ASN A 317 -6.34 -0.42 9.31
C ASN A 317 -6.40 -0.72 7.80
N GLY A 318 -6.33 -1.99 7.40
CA GLY A 318 -6.34 -2.43 6.00
C GLY A 318 -4.96 -2.49 5.34
N SER A 319 -3.89 -2.02 5.98
CA SER A 319 -2.53 -2.07 5.41
C SER A 319 -2.07 -3.51 5.21
N ARG A 320 -1.53 -3.82 4.02
CA ARG A 320 -0.87 -5.11 3.73
C ARG A 320 0.53 -5.11 4.34
N VAL A 321 0.85 -6.16 5.08
CA VAL A 321 2.15 -6.31 5.72
C VAL A 321 2.82 -7.60 5.28
N VAL A 322 4.08 -7.50 4.90
CA VAL A 322 4.97 -8.64 4.70
C VAL A 322 6.04 -8.59 5.76
N VAL A 323 6.17 -9.63 6.55
CA VAL A 323 7.24 -9.76 7.56
C VAL A 323 8.19 -10.88 7.19
N MET A 324 9.48 -10.67 7.40
CA MET A 324 10.53 -11.63 7.07
C MET A 324 11.53 -11.75 8.22
N ARG A 325 12.19 -12.93 8.30
CA ARG A 325 13.20 -13.20 9.31
C ARG A 325 14.28 -14.17 8.81
N PRO A 326 15.48 -14.15 9.42
CA PRO A 326 16.49 -15.17 9.19
C PRO A 326 15.99 -16.61 9.54
N PRO A 327 16.44 -17.66 8.77
CA PRO A 327 17.43 -17.61 7.69
C PRO A 327 16.86 -17.33 6.29
N PHE A 328 15.53 -17.16 6.16
CA PHE A 328 14.88 -16.88 4.87
C PHE A 328 15.33 -15.53 4.27
N SER A 329 15.40 -14.51 5.11
CA SER A 329 16.01 -13.21 4.77
C SER A 329 17.30 -13.01 5.57
N ASN A 330 18.17 -12.13 5.13
CA ASN A 330 19.40 -11.78 5.82
C ASN A 330 19.14 -11.01 7.13
N THR A 331 18.00 -10.32 7.24
CA THR A 331 17.64 -9.54 8.43
C THR A 331 16.19 -9.80 8.85
N TRP A 332 15.82 -9.29 10.03
CA TRP A 332 14.43 -9.08 10.39
C TRP A 332 13.94 -7.82 9.68
N ALA A 333 12.86 -7.96 8.90
CA ALA A 333 12.32 -6.86 8.13
C ALA A 333 10.80 -6.93 8.05
N PHE A 334 10.18 -5.77 7.83
CA PHE A 334 8.79 -5.70 7.40
C PHE A 334 8.61 -4.65 6.30
N LEU A 335 7.65 -4.92 5.43
CA LEU A 335 7.14 -3.97 4.45
C LEU A 335 5.64 -3.79 4.73
N ALA A 336 5.22 -2.56 4.92
CA ALA A 336 3.83 -2.24 5.21
C ALA A 336 3.30 -1.26 4.16
N ARG A 337 2.52 -1.78 3.21
CA ARG A 337 1.88 -0.98 2.18
C ARG A 337 0.52 -0.52 2.68
N LYS A 338 0.34 0.78 2.72
CA LYS A 338 -0.91 1.39 3.12
C LYS A 338 -1.85 1.43 1.90
N PHE A 339 -3.08 1.04 2.13
CA PHE A 339 -4.12 1.24 1.14
C PHE A 339 -4.99 2.39 1.60
N ASP A 340 -5.05 3.43 0.78
CA ASP A 340 -5.86 4.59 1.08
C ASP A 340 -7.33 4.19 1.24
N SER A 341 -7.83 4.34 2.46
CA SER A 341 -9.26 4.37 2.73
C SER A 341 -9.89 5.72 2.31
N THR A 342 -9.18 6.48 1.46
CA THR A 342 -9.70 7.75 0.96
C THR A 342 -11.03 7.54 0.26
N PRO A 343 -11.99 8.46 0.46
CA PRO A 343 -13.18 8.53 -0.36
C PRO A 343 -12.78 8.51 -1.84
N SER A 344 -13.61 7.90 -2.68
CA SER A 344 -13.37 7.90 -4.12
C SER A 344 -13.03 9.30 -4.61
N ILE A 345 -11.81 9.45 -5.14
CA ILE A 345 -11.42 10.67 -5.85
C ILE A 345 -12.19 10.70 -7.17
N ALA A 346 -12.69 11.86 -7.54
CA ALA A 346 -13.37 11.99 -8.83
C ALA A 346 -12.38 11.77 -9.98
N PRO A 347 -12.77 11.15 -11.10
CA PRO A 347 -11.89 10.99 -12.25
C PRO A 347 -11.29 12.33 -12.73
N GLU A 348 -12.07 13.40 -12.63
CA GLU A 348 -11.70 14.78 -12.98
C GLU A 348 -10.56 15.32 -12.11
N ASP A 349 -10.46 14.86 -10.86
CA ASP A 349 -9.37 15.25 -9.95
C ASP A 349 -8.09 14.42 -10.18
N LEU A 350 -8.23 13.22 -10.76
CA LEU A 350 -7.09 12.35 -11.06
C LEU A 350 -6.48 12.62 -12.42
N ILE A 351 -7.31 12.99 -13.41
CA ILE A 351 -6.90 13.24 -14.79
C ILE A 351 -6.73 14.75 -14.95
N SER A 352 -5.52 15.22 -14.76
CA SER A 352 -5.17 16.65 -14.85
C SER A 352 -4.25 16.91 -16.04
N GLY A 353 -4.48 18.01 -16.75
CA GLY A 353 -3.72 18.40 -17.94
C GLY A 353 -4.58 19.18 -18.92
N ASN A 354 -3.95 19.74 -19.94
CA ASN A 354 -4.69 20.37 -21.03
C ASN A 354 -5.53 19.31 -21.75
N ASN A 355 -6.75 19.65 -22.15
CA ASN A 355 -7.68 18.72 -22.81
C ASN A 355 -8.03 17.44 -22.03
N ALA A 356 -7.98 17.47 -20.68
CA ALA A 356 -8.38 16.34 -19.82
C ALA A 356 -9.81 15.84 -20.11
N ILE A 357 -10.63 16.64 -20.75
CA ILE A 357 -11.96 16.25 -21.20
C ILE A 357 -11.93 15.09 -22.20
N ILE A 358 -10.85 14.90 -22.97
CA ILE A 358 -10.73 13.82 -23.96
C ILE A 358 -10.76 12.44 -23.26
N PRO A 359 -9.80 12.11 -22.36
CA PRO A 359 -9.84 10.82 -21.67
C PRO A 359 -11.08 10.64 -20.79
N LEU A 360 -11.56 11.71 -20.14
CA LEU A 360 -12.79 11.64 -19.32
C LEU A 360 -14.01 11.26 -20.16
N THR A 361 -14.19 11.89 -21.31
CA THR A 361 -15.29 11.60 -22.25
C THR A 361 -15.18 10.18 -22.81
N LEU A 362 -13.99 9.78 -23.26
CA LEU A 362 -13.77 8.41 -23.75
C LEU A 362 -14.11 7.37 -22.68
N LEU A 363 -13.56 7.50 -21.47
CA LEU A 363 -13.80 6.56 -20.38
C LEU A 363 -15.27 6.52 -19.93
N LYS A 364 -15.94 7.68 -19.84
CA LYS A 364 -17.37 7.75 -19.55
C LYS A 364 -18.19 6.88 -20.50
N TRP A 365 -18.00 7.05 -21.81
CA TRP A 365 -18.81 6.37 -22.80
C TRP A 365 -18.41 4.92 -23.03
N LEU A 366 -17.12 4.57 -22.90
CA LEU A 366 -16.67 3.19 -22.93
C LEU A 366 -17.26 2.36 -21.77
N ILE A 367 -17.38 2.96 -20.56
CA ILE A 367 -17.97 2.29 -19.41
C ILE A 367 -19.50 2.21 -19.53
N LYS A 368 -20.17 3.30 -19.91
CA LYS A 368 -21.62 3.29 -20.19
C LYS A 368 -21.98 2.31 -21.30
N GLY A 369 -21.13 2.23 -22.32
CA GLY A 369 -21.24 1.24 -23.41
C GLY A 369 -20.85 -0.20 -23.02
N GLN A 370 -20.59 -0.47 -21.75
CA GLN A 370 -20.29 -1.81 -21.23
C GLN A 370 -19.07 -2.47 -21.89
N ARG A 371 -18.00 -1.70 -22.11
CA ARG A 371 -16.75 -2.25 -22.66
C ARG A 371 -15.86 -2.80 -21.56
N ASN A 372 -15.20 -3.94 -21.81
CA ASN A 372 -14.19 -4.47 -20.90
C ASN A 372 -12.98 -3.55 -20.89
N ILE A 373 -12.51 -3.16 -19.71
CA ILE A 373 -11.43 -2.20 -19.54
C ILE A 373 -10.34 -2.81 -18.67
N GLY A 374 -9.14 -2.93 -19.24
CA GLY A 374 -7.91 -3.19 -18.50
C GLY A 374 -7.19 -1.89 -18.20
N ILE A 375 -6.77 -1.71 -16.93
CA ILE A 375 -5.92 -0.59 -16.53
C ILE A 375 -4.51 -1.14 -16.33
N THR A 376 -3.57 -0.71 -17.18
CA THR A 376 -2.21 -1.23 -17.19
C THR A 376 -1.18 -0.22 -16.68
N GLY A 377 0.02 -0.68 -16.40
CA GLY A 377 1.16 0.14 -15.97
C GLY A 377 1.98 -0.51 -14.86
N ALA A 378 3.13 0.08 -14.55
CA ALA A 378 4.04 -0.40 -13.52
C ALA A 378 3.44 -0.35 -12.09
N GLN A 379 4.10 -0.93 -11.12
CA GLN A 379 3.70 -0.84 -9.72
C GLN A 379 3.78 0.63 -9.25
N GLY A 380 2.76 1.09 -8.49
CA GLY A 380 2.73 2.45 -7.95
C GLY A 380 2.27 3.54 -8.94
N THR A 381 1.82 3.20 -10.16
CA THR A 381 1.29 4.16 -11.14
C THR A 381 -0.12 4.67 -10.84
N GLY A 382 -0.83 4.06 -9.87
CA GLY A 382 -2.18 4.48 -9.48
C GLY A 382 -3.32 3.71 -10.12
N LYS A 383 -3.07 2.50 -10.67
CA LYS A 383 -4.08 1.65 -11.32
C LYS A 383 -5.32 1.40 -10.47
N SER A 384 -5.13 0.95 -9.22
CA SER A 384 -6.25 0.68 -8.30
C SER A 384 -7.03 1.95 -7.95
N THR A 385 -6.35 3.11 -7.84
CA THR A 385 -6.99 4.41 -7.61
C THR A 385 -7.82 4.84 -8.81
N MET A 386 -7.29 4.68 -10.03
CA MET A 386 -8.01 4.96 -11.28
C MET A 386 -9.22 4.04 -11.41
N LEU A 387 -9.05 2.72 -11.23
CA LEU A 387 -10.15 1.76 -11.27
C LEU A 387 -11.27 2.16 -10.30
N LYS A 388 -10.90 2.52 -9.06
CA LYS A 388 -11.83 2.99 -8.03
C LYS A 388 -12.59 4.25 -8.45
N SER A 389 -11.93 5.22 -9.07
CA SER A 389 -12.56 6.47 -9.52
C SER A 389 -13.56 6.23 -10.65
N LEU A 390 -13.24 5.34 -11.59
CA LEU A 390 -14.05 5.04 -12.76
C LEU A 390 -15.39 4.34 -12.44
N ILE A 391 -15.54 3.77 -11.23
CA ILE A 391 -16.82 3.20 -10.75
C ILE A 391 -17.96 4.22 -10.84
N ARG A 392 -17.68 5.52 -10.79
CA ARG A 392 -18.69 6.58 -10.93
C ARG A 392 -19.40 6.57 -12.27
N PHE A 393 -18.76 6.11 -13.32
CA PHE A 393 -19.36 6.05 -14.65
C PHE A 393 -20.23 4.82 -14.88
N ILE A 394 -20.17 3.82 -13.98
CA ILE A 394 -21.02 2.64 -14.02
C ILE A 394 -22.42 3.03 -13.57
N ASP A 395 -23.46 2.55 -14.28
CA ASP A 395 -24.85 2.76 -13.90
C ASP A 395 -25.09 2.38 -12.43
N PRO A 396 -25.72 3.27 -11.63
CA PRO A 396 -26.03 2.99 -10.23
C PRO A 396 -26.90 1.75 -9.99
N ALA A 397 -27.70 1.35 -10.97
CA ALA A 397 -28.56 0.17 -10.89
C ALA A 397 -27.77 -1.14 -10.94
N PHE A 398 -26.56 -1.13 -11.49
CA PHE A 398 -25.75 -2.35 -11.62
C PHE A 398 -25.14 -2.81 -10.31
N SER A 399 -25.23 -4.11 -10.07
CA SER A 399 -24.58 -4.79 -8.96
C SER A 399 -23.11 -5.12 -9.30
N LEU A 400 -22.21 -4.76 -8.39
CA LEU A 400 -20.76 -4.93 -8.56
C LEU A 400 -20.26 -6.13 -7.76
N ARG A 401 -19.48 -6.98 -8.39
CA ARG A 401 -18.78 -8.12 -7.75
C ARG A 401 -17.29 -7.92 -7.90
N VAL A 402 -16.62 -7.89 -6.76
CA VAL A 402 -15.20 -7.52 -6.68
C VAL A 402 -14.42 -8.74 -6.21
N GLN A 403 -13.40 -9.11 -6.96
CA GLN A 403 -12.45 -10.16 -6.56
C GLN A 403 -11.07 -9.54 -6.34
N GLU A 404 -10.50 -9.79 -5.17
CA GLU A 404 -9.18 -9.30 -4.80
C GLU A 404 -8.39 -10.40 -4.06
N ILE A 405 -7.09 -10.46 -4.32
CA ILE A 405 -6.17 -11.26 -3.51
C ILE A 405 -6.01 -10.61 -2.13
N THR A 406 -5.89 -9.29 -2.12
CA THR A 406 -5.82 -8.45 -0.92
C THR A 406 -6.79 -7.30 -1.11
N ALA A 407 -7.59 -6.97 -0.09
CA ALA A 407 -8.58 -5.89 -0.15
C ALA A 407 -7.90 -4.53 -0.31
N GLU A 408 -7.67 -4.09 -1.54
CA GLU A 408 -7.04 -2.81 -1.90
C GLU A 408 -8.07 -1.76 -2.31
N LEU A 409 -9.11 -2.18 -3.03
CA LEU A 409 -10.08 -1.26 -3.61
C LEU A 409 -11.03 -0.68 -2.57
N ASN A 410 -11.41 -1.47 -1.56
CA ASN A 410 -12.33 -1.04 -0.49
C ASN A 410 -13.59 -0.32 -1.00
N LEU A 411 -14.17 -0.80 -2.10
CA LEU A 411 -15.27 -0.13 -2.80
C LEU A 411 -16.51 0.08 -1.93
N ASN A 412 -16.75 -0.80 -0.96
CA ASN A 412 -17.87 -0.67 -0.02
C ASN A 412 -17.78 0.61 0.84
N TYR A 413 -16.56 1.07 1.13
CA TYR A 413 -16.33 2.33 1.86
C TYR A 413 -16.42 3.54 0.94
N ALA A 414 -15.92 3.40 -0.29
CA ALA A 414 -15.94 4.48 -1.27
C ALA A 414 -17.35 4.75 -1.82
N TYR A 415 -18.15 3.70 -1.96
CA TYR A 415 -19.49 3.72 -2.56
C TYR A 415 -20.53 3.01 -1.68
N PRO A 416 -20.83 3.52 -0.48
CA PRO A 416 -21.69 2.82 0.50
C PRO A 416 -23.14 2.64 0.04
N ASN A 417 -23.58 3.39 -0.96
CA ASN A 417 -24.95 3.35 -1.49
C ASN A 417 -25.11 2.45 -2.72
N ARG A 418 -24.03 1.71 -3.12
CA ARG A 418 -24.09 0.79 -4.24
C ARG A 418 -24.20 -0.67 -3.81
N ASN A 419 -24.79 -1.51 -4.63
CA ASN A 419 -24.81 -2.96 -4.42
C ASN A 419 -23.44 -3.56 -4.74
N ILE A 420 -22.57 -3.64 -3.74
CA ILE A 420 -21.20 -4.14 -3.88
C ILE A 420 -20.99 -5.32 -2.95
N LEU A 421 -20.48 -6.43 -3.48
CA LEU A 421 -19.97 -7.56 -2.71
C LEU A 421 -18.54 -7.86 -3.12
N ALA A 422 -17.61 -7.73 -2.17
CA ALA A 422 -16.20 -8.02 -2.38
C ALA A 422 -15.83 -9.39 -1.80
N PHE A 423 -15.08 -10.14 -2.56
CA PHE A 423 -14.52 -11.45 -2.22
C PHE A 423 -13.01 -11.32 -2.07
N GLN A 424 -12.48 -11.91 -1.03
CA GLN A 424 -11.05 -11.95 -0.76
C GLN A 424 -10.59 -13.39 -0.62
N GLU A 425 -9.40 -13.69 -1.12
CA GLU A 425 -8.77 -14.98 -0.94
C GLU A 425 -8.39 -15.24 0.52
N THR A 426 -8.61 -16.48 0.98
CA THR A 426 -8.22 -16.93 2.31
C THR A 426 -7.34 -18.18 2.20
N GLU A 427 -6.78 -18.67 3.30
CA GLU A 427 -6.02 -19.94 3.27
C GLU A 427 -6.85 -21.14 2.83
N SER A 428 -8.10 -21.18 3.25
CA SER A 428 -9.03 -22.29 2.99
C SER A 428 -9.88 -22.11 1.74
N ILE A 429 -10.08 -20.88 1.28
CA ILE A 429 -10.87 -20.56 0.09
C ILE A 429 -9.95 -19.85 -0.89
N LYS A 430 -9.61 -20.54 -1.96
CA LYS A 430 -8.76 -20.02 -3.03
C LYS A 430 -9.55 -19.19 -4.03
N SER A 431 -8.85 -18.38 -4.83
CA SER A 431 -9.44 -17.52 -5.86
C SER A 431 -10.47 -18.28 -6.71
N GLN A 432 -10.21 -19.50 -7.10
CA GLN A 432 -11.14 -20.29 -7.92
C GLN A 432 -12.51 -20.51 -7.27
N GLU A 433 -12.56 -20.75 -5.96
CA GLU A 433 -13.84 -20.94 -5.24
C GLU A 433 -14.59 -19.61 -5.11
N GLY A 434 -13.86 -18.52 -4.79
CA GLY A 434 -14.41 -17.18 -4.76
C GLY A 434 -15.01 -16.76 -6.10
N LEU A 435 -14.29 -17.03 -7.18
CA LEU A 435 -14.73 -16.76 -8.55
C LEU A 435 -15.97 -17.59 -8.95
N ASN A 436 -16.03 -18.86 -8.55
CA ASN A 436 -17.21 -19.71 -8.76
C ASN A 436 -18.43 -19.21 -7.99
N LEU A 437 -18.23 -18.68 -6.79
CA LEU A 437 -19.31 -18.07 -5.99
C LEU A 437 -19.76 -16.73 -6.63
N GLN A 438 -18.84 -15.95 -7.14
CA GLN A 438 -19.13 -14.68 -7.81
C GLN A 438 -20.07 -14.88 -9.01
N LYS A 439 -19.85 -15.90 -9.85
CA LYS A 439 -20.75 -16.25 -10.96
C LYS A 439 -22.19 -16.57 -10.50
N LYS A 440 -22.34 -17.08 -9.27
CA LYS A 440 -23.65 -17.43 -8.69
C LYS A 440 -24.32 -16.28 -7.93
N SER A 441 -23.65 -15.13 -7.80
CA SER A 441 -24.07 -14.00 -6.96
C SER A 441 -24.78 -12.87 -7.72
N SER A 442 -25.24 -13.13 -8.94
CA SER A 442 -26.01 -12.17 -9.79
C SER A 442 -25.31 -10.81 -9.92
N GLY A 443 -24.04 -10.82 -10.34
CA GLY A 443 -23.27 -9.60 -10.57
C GLY A 443 -23.41 -9.10 -11.99
N ASP A 444 -23.76 -7.83 -12.17
CA ASP A 444 -23.83 -7.20 -13.49
C ASP A 444 -22.42 -6.82 -13.98
N VAL A 445 -21.58 -6.32 -13.10
CA VAL A 445 -20.21 -5.91 -13.43
C VAL A 445 -19.21 -6.65 -12.53
N ASN A 446 -18.22 -7.26 -13.16
CA ASN A 446 -17.12 -7.91 -12.46
C ASN A 446 -15.89 -6.99 -12.39
N ILE A 447 -15.39 -6.81 -11.19
CA ILE A 447 -14.18 -6.02 -10.92
C ILE A 447 -13.13 -6.96 -10.34
N ILE A 448 -11.97 -7.03 -11.00
CA ILE A 448 -10.85 -7.84 -10.53
C ILE A 448 -9.71 -6.89 -10.16
N GLY A 449 -9.32 -6.91 -8.89
CA GLY A 449 -8.30 -6.00 -8.37
C GLY A 449 -6.99 -6.08 -9.13
N GLU A 450 -6.55 -7.29 -9.46
CA GLU A 450 -5.37 -7.55 -10.27
C GLU A 450 -5.48 -8.89 -10.98
N VAL A 451 -5.14 -8.94 -12.26
CA VAL A 451 -4.99 -10.17 -13.04
C VAL A 451 -3.52 -10.51 -13.12
N ALA A 452 -3.03 -11.31 -12.16
CA ALA A 452 -1.63 -11.71 -12.06
C ALA A 452 -1.37 -13.16 -12.51
N GLU A 453 -2.36 -14.04 -12.32
CA GLU A 453 -2.23 -15.49 -12.52
C GLU A 453 -3.27 -16.03 -13.50
N ALA A 454 -3.04 -17.26 -13.97
CA ALA A 454 -3.92 -17.93 -14.92
C ALA A 454 -5.37 -18.08 -14.43
N ILE A 455 -5.58 -18.25 -13.13
CA ILE A 455 -6.93 -18.37 -12.55
C ILE A 455 -7.74 -17.10 -12.77
N GLN A 456 -7.15 -15.92 -12.52
CA GLN A 456 -7.82 -14.63 -12.73
C GLN A 456 -8.03 -14.36 -14.23
N ALA A 457 -7.04 -14.69 -15.09
CA ALA A 457 -7.17 -14.54 -16.54
C ALA A 457 -8.33 -15.39 -17.09
N ASN A 458 -8.41 -16.65 -16.69
CA ASN A 458 -9.51 -17.54 -17.06
C ASN A 458 -10.87 -17.00 -16.60
N PHE A 459 -10.91 -16.39 -15.40
CA PHE A 459 -12.14 -15.81 -14.89
C PHE A 459 -12.57 -14.58 -15.70
N VAL A 460 -11.63 -13.69 -16.06
CA VAL A 460 -11.92 -12.55 -16.95
C VAL A 460 -12.57 -13.04 -18.24
N VAL A 461 -11.97 -14.06 -18.88
CA VAL A 461 -12.53 -14.65 -20.11
C VAL A 461 -13.94 -15.17 -19.90
N GLN A 462 -14.13 -16.00 -18.89
CA GLN A 462 -15.43 -16.64 -18.63
C GLN A 462 -16.52 -15.62 -18.27
N THR A 463 -16.19 -14.58 -17.49
CA THR A 463 -17.16 -13.56 -17.09
C THR A 463 -17.47 -12.59 -18.21
N ALA A 464 -16.47 -12.18 -18.97
CA ALA A 464 -16.65 -11.32 -20.13
C ALA A 464 -17.48 -11.97 -21.25
N MET A 465 -17.43 -13.31 -21.36
CA MET A 465 -18.20 -14.04 -22.38
C MET A 465 -19.65 -14.33 -21.99
N VAL A 466 -19.93 -14.67 -20.72
CA VAL A 466 -21.19 -15.32 -20.37
C VAL A 466 -21.87 -14.79 -19.10
N ALA A 467 -21.11 -14.32 -18.11
CA ALA A 467 -21.62 -14.15 -16.75
C ALA A 467 -21.85 -12.72 -16.31
N SER A 468 -21.38 -11.71 -17.05
CA SER A 468 -21.55 -10.30 -16.67
C SER A 468 -21.76 -9.43 -17.93
N LEU A 469 -22.22 -8.19 -17.72
CA LEU A 469 -22.33 -7.21 -18.79
C LEU A 469 -20.96 -6.79 -19.30
N PHE A 470 -20.03 -6.53 -18.36
CA PHE A 470 -18.63 -6.23 -18.65
C PHE A 470 -17.74 -6.42 -17.43
N ALA A 471 -16.43 -6.35 -17.63
CA ALA A 471 -15.44 -6.47 -16.59
C ALA A 471 -14.45 -5.29 -16.62
N MET A 472 -13.96 -4.92 -15.40
CA MET A 472 -12.87 -3.97 -15.23
C MET A 472 -11.79 -4.60 -14.34
N PHE A 473 -10.53 -4.41 -14.70
CA PHE A 473 -9.42 -5.02 -13.94
C PHE A 473 -8.10 -4.27 -14.14
N THR A 474 -7.11 -4.60 -13.30
CA THR A 474 -5.75 -4.06 -13.45
C THR A 474 -4.75 -5.14 -13.86
N HIS A 475 -3.70 -4.73 -14.56
CA HIS A 475 -2.63 -5.61 -15.00
C HIS A 475 -1.28 -4.89 -15.06
N HIS A 476 -0.15 -5.63 -15.02
CA HIS A 476 1.22 -5.10 -15.06
C HIS A 476 1.87 -5.22 -16.44
N ALA A 477 1.17 -4.83 -17.50
CA ALA A 477 1.75 -4.78 -18.84
C ALA A 477 2.37 -3.41 -19.16
N LYS A 478 3.38 -3.39 -20.03
CA LYS A 478 4.05 -2.17 -20.49
C LYS A 478 3.47 -1.64 -21.79
N THR A 479 3.05 -2.53 -22.66
CA THR A 479 2.43 -2.21 -23.96
C THR A 479 1.09 -2.92 -24.08
N THR A 480 0.23 -2.45 -24.97
CA THR A 480 -1.04 -3.12 -25.28
C THR A 480 -0.80 -4.52 -25.86
N TYR A 481 0.25 -4.69 -26.67
CA TYR A 481 0.66 -6.00 -27.16
C TYR A 481 1.02 -6.95 -26.01
N ASP A 482 1.89 -6.50 -25.05
CA ASP A 482 2.26 -7.30 -23.89
C ASP A 482 1.05 -7.65 -23.02
N TYR A 483 0.07 -6.75 -22.95
CA TYR A 483 -1.16 -6.98 -22.20
C TYR A 483 -1.97 -8.15 -22.80
N VAL A 484 -2.23 -8.13 -24.12
CA VAL A 484 -2.93 -9.23 -24.80
C VAL A 484 -2.14 -10.53 -24.67
N MET A 485 -0.82 -10.48 -24.91
CA MET A 485 0.04 -11.66 -24.85
C MET A 485 0.17 -12.24 -23.44
N ALA A 486 0.22 -11.41 -22.38
CA ALA A 486 0.27 -11.88 -21.01
C ALA A 486 -1.01 -12.64 -20.62
N ILE A 487 -2.18 -12.10 -21.00
CA ILE A 487 -3.45 -12.79 -20.77
C ILE A 487 -3.48 -14.10 -21.57
N ALA A 488 -3.10 -14.08 -22.86
CA ALA A 488 -3.06 -15.29 -23.69
C ALA A 488 -2.12 -16.38 -23.09
N ASN A 489 -0.95 -16.00 -22.59
CA ASN A 489 -0.02 -16.92 -21.95
C ASN A 489 -0.62 -17.54 -20.66
N ASN A 490 -1.34 -16.75 -19.87
CA ASN A 490 -2.06 -17.25 -18.72
C ASN A 490 -3.19 -18.22 -19.09
N LEU A 491 -3.85 -18.01 -20.25
CA LEU A 491 -4.87 -18.94 -20.76
C LEU A 491 -4.29 -20.28 -21.22
N LEU A 492 -2.99 -20.34 -21.52
CA LEU A 492 -2.24 -21.53 -21.91
C LEU A 492 -1.60 -22.29 -20.74
N ASP A 493 -1.77 -21.81 -19.49
CA ASP A 493 -1.15 -22.44 -18.33
C ASP A 493 -1.42 -23.94 -18.29
N PRO A 494 -0.40 -24.83 -18.10
CA PRO A 494 -0.57 -26.26 -18.16
C PRO A 494 -1.50 -26.84 -17.10
N VAL A 495 -1.64 -26.16 -15.94
CA VAL A 495 -2.39 -26.65 -14.79
C VAL A 495 -3.84 -26.17 -14.79
N CYS A 496 -4.04 -24.88 -15.03
CA CYS A 496 -5.35 -24.25 -14.94
C CYS A 496 -5.78 -23.47 -16.20
N GLY A 497 -4.96 -23.46 -17.25
CA GLY A 497 -5.31 -22.83 -18.53
C GLY A 497 -6.46 -23.57 -19.25
N ILE A 498 -7.29 -22.80 -19.95
CA ILE A 498 -8.48 -23.33 -20.66
C ILE A 498 -8.23 -23.59 -22.15
N TYR A 499 -7.12 -23.08 -22.68
CA TYR A 499 -6.72 -23.29 -24.07
C TYR A 499 -5.44 -24.12 -24.14
N ARG A 500 -5.23 -24.78 -25.32
CA ARG A 500 -4.02 -25.57 -25.59
C ARG A 500 -3.22 -25.02 -26.74
N GLU A 501 -3.85 -24.26 -27.61
CA GLU A 501 -3.22 -23.66 -28.78
C GLU A 501 -3.04 -22.15 -28.58
N LYS A 502 -1.84 -21.66 -28.95
CA LYS A 502 -1.49 -20.24 -28.79
C LYS A 502 -2.40 -19.33 -29.60
N LYS A 503 -2.76 -19.75 -30.81
CA LYS A 503 -3.66 -19.02 -31.70
C LYS A 503 -5.01 -18.76 -31.03
N GLU A 504 -5.66 -19.79 -30.51
CA GLU A 504 -6.95 -19.71 -29.83
C GLU A 504 -6.89 -18.82 -28.58
N ALA A 505 -5.81 -18.95 -27.80
CA ALA A 505 -5.63 -18.14 -26.59
C ALA A 505 -5.48 -16.64 -26.91
N VAL A 506 -4.70 -16.31 -27.98
CA VAL A 506 -4.50 -14.90 -28.41
C VAL A 506 -5.78 -14.33 -29.02
N GLU A 507 -6.47 -15.08 -29.85
CA GLU A 507 -7.77 -14.66 -30.42
C GLU A 507 -8.81 -14.40 -29.36
N MET A 508 -8.87 -15.27 -28.34
CA MET A 508 -9.79 -15.10 -27.21
C MET A 508 -9.39 -13.90 -26.35
N ALA A 509 -8.11 -13.74 -26.04
CA ALA A 509 -7.63 -12.58 -25.29
C ALA A 509 -7.98 -11.28 -26.05
N ALA A 510 -7.69 -11.19 -27.32
CA ALA A 510 -8.00 -10.02 -28.16
C ALA A 510 -9.51 -9.72 -28.20
N LYS A 511 -10.34 -10.77 -28.24
CA LYS A 511 -11.80 -10.63 -28.31
C LYS A 511 -12.41 -10.03 -27.04
N ILE A 512 -11.84 -10.32 -25.88
CA ILE A 512 -12.38 -9.85 -24.58
C ILE A 512 -11.71 -8.59 -24.06
N LEU A 513 -10.48 -8.30 -24.49
CA LEU A 513 -9.72 -7.13 -24.03
C LEU A 513 -10.03 -5.93 -24.93
N HIS A 514 -11.17 -5.27 -24.70
CA HIS A 514 -11.62 -4.20 -25.56
C HIS A 514 -10.74 -2.95 -25.49
N ILE A 515 -10.34 -2.55 -24.26
CA ILE A 515 -9.66 -1.29 -24.00
C ILE A 515 -8.50 -1.50 -23.02
N ASP A 516 -7.35 -0.93 -23.38
CA ASP A 516 -6.18 -0.74 -22.51
C ASP A 516 -6.05 0.73 -22.12
N VAL A 517 -6.10 1.01 -20.82
CA VAL A 517 -5.84 2.33 -20.22
C VAL A 517 -4.49 2.28 -19.54
N HIS A 518 -3.47 2.85 -20.13
CA HIS A 518 -2.11 2.78 -19.61
C HIS A 518 -1.75 3.97 -18.75
N LEU A 519 -1.24 3.68 -17.52
CA LEU A 519 -0.80 4.66 -16.55
C LEU A 519 0.71 4.61 -16.36
N GLU A 520 1.34 5.77 -16.34
CA GLU A 520 2.76 5.95 -16.08
C GLU A 520 3.03 6.75 -14.82
N ASN A 521 4.22 6.53 -14.25
CA ASN A 521 4.77 7.32 -13.17
C ASN A 521 6.19 7.76 -13.55
N ARG A 522 6.37 9.03 -13.86
CA ARG A 522 7.67 9.59 -14.19
C ARG A 522 8.12 10.53 -13.08
N LYS A 523 9.12 10.11 -12.29
CA LYS A 523 9.67 10.88 -11.17
C LYS A 523 8.61 11.38 -10.17
N GLY A 524 7.66 10.52 -9.79
CA GLY A 524 6.60 10.84 -8.85
C GLY A 524 5.36 11.51 -9.45
N ILE A 525 5.39 11.92 -10.72
CA ILE A 525 4.24 12.45 -11.45
C ILE A 525 3.52 11.28 -12.12
N ARG A 526 2.29 11.01 -11.67
CA ARG A 526 1.41 9.96 -12.22
C ARG A 526 0.49 10.58 -13.26
N TYR A 527 0.40 9.95 -14.41
CA TYR A 527 -0.48 10.41 -15.51
C TYR A 527 -0.98 9.24 -16.35
N MET A 528 -2.06 9.46 -17.06
CA MET A 528 -2.56 8.53 -18.06
C MET A 528 -1.79 8.76 -19.35
N GLU A 529 -1.03 7.75 -19.80
CA GLU A 529 -0.19 7.87 -20.99
C GLU A 529 -0.99 7.70 -22.27
N ARG A 530 -1.86 6.67 -22.33
CA ARG A 530 -2.65 6.36 -23.52
C ARG A 530 -3.92 5.59 -23.21
N ILE A 531 -4.87 5.65 -24.12
CA ILE A 531 -6.02 4.75 -24.21
C ILE A 531 -5.96 4.08 -25.58
N THR A 532 -5.96 2.75 -25.61
CA THR A 532 -5.85 1.95 -26.83
C THR A 532 -7.00 0.95 -26.93
N GLN A 533 -7.63 0.88 -28.07
CA GLN A 533 -8.60 -0.16 -28.41
C GLN A 533 -7.88 -1.35 -29.03
N VAL A 534 -8.18 -2.54 -28.53
CA VAL A 534 -7.78 -3.82 -29.12
C VAL A 534 -8.88 -4.24 -30.10
N ILE A 535 -8.49 -4.52 -31.35
CA ILE A 535 -9.42 -4.92 -32.41
C ILE A 535 -9.01 -6.32 -32.89
N PRO A 536 -9.80 -7.38 -32.63
CA PRO A 536 -9.55 -8.71 -33.16
C PRO A 536 -9.61 -8.66 -34.70
N VAL A 537 -8.70 -9.36 -35.35
CA VAL A 537 -8.77 -9.54 -36.79
C VAL A 537 -9.81 -10.64 -37.10
N GLN A 538 -10.85 -10.27 -37.82
CA GLN A 538 -11.86 -11.22 -38.24
C GLN A 538 -11.29 -12.23 -39.25
N GLU A 539 -11.67 -13.50 -39.13
CA GLU A 539 -11.37 -14.48 -40.15
C GLU A 539 -12.11 -14.12 -41.42
N THR A 540 -11.37 -13.77 -42.46
CA THR A 540 -11.94 -13.77 -43.79
C THR A 540 -12.23 -15.21 -44.19
N LEU A 541 -13.49 -15.52 -44.43
CA LEU A 541 -13.89 -16.82 -44.95
C LEU A 541 -13.07 -17.10 -46.23
N TYR A 542 -12.58 -18.32 -46.31
CA TYR A 542 -11.95 -18.78 -47.55
C TYR A 542 -12.96 -18.62 -48.69
N PRO A 543 -12.59 -18.03 -49.83
CA PRO A 543 -13.55 -17.91 -50.94
C PRO A 543 -14.03 -19.31 -51.32
N SER A 544 -15.32 -19.55 -51.16
CA SER A 544 -15.94 -20.84 -51.48
C SER A 544 -16.01 -21.11 -52.99
N GLU A 545 -15.70 -20.09 -53.83
CA GLU A 545 -15.65 -20.20 -55.26
C GLU A 545 -14.22 -20.01 -55.74
N ILE A 546 -13.63 -21.07 -56.28
CA ILE A 546 -12.39 -21.06 -57.03
C ILE A 546 -12.67 -20.34 -58.34
N ASN A 547 -12.35 -19.03 -58.41
CA ASN A 547 -12.36 -18.32 -59.68
C ASN A 547 -11.33 -18.98 -60.59
N GLY A 548 -11.77 -19.56 -61.67
CA GLY A 548 -11.17 -20.55 -62.55
C GLY A 548 -9.80 -20.28 -63.22
N ASN A 549 -8.94 -19.43 -62.62
CA ASN A 549 -7.58 -19.15 -63.08
C ASN A 549 -6.50 -19.22 -62.02
N LYS A 550 -6.79 -19.68 -60.79
CA LYS A 550 -5.79 -19.90 -59.75
C LYS A 550 -5.33 -21.34 -59.73
N THR A 551 -4.03 -21.57 -59.74
CA THR A 551 -3.46 -22.90 -59.56
C THR A 551 -3.58 -23.37 -58.12
N HIS A 552 -3.72 -24.68 -57.89
CA HIS A 552 -3.74 -25.28 -56.55
C HIS A 552 -2.58 -24.81 -55.69
N GLU A 553 -1.40 -24.63 -56.25
CA GLU A 553 -0.20 -24.12 -55.55
C GLU A 553 -0.35 -22.68 -55.05
N SER A 554 -1.07 -21.82 -55.77
CA SER A 554 -1.31 -20.44 -55.35
C SER A 554 -2.29 -20.37 -54.17
N ASP A 555 -3.24 -21.27 -54.11
CA ASP A 555 -4.24 -21.35 -53.05
C ASP A 555 -3.65 -21.97 -51.77
N GLU A 556 -2.78 -22.98 -51.91
CA GLU A 556 -1.98 -23.53 -50.81
C GLU A 556 -1.02 -22.49 -50.20
N LEU A 557 -0.32 -21.74 -51.06
CA LEU A 557 0.59 -20.68 -50.61
C LEU A 557 -0.17 -19.56 -49.88
N GLU A 558 -1.35 -19.18 -50.34
CA GLU A 558 -2.20 -18.18 -49.68
C GLU A 558 -2.75 -18.70 -48.37
N TYR A 559 -3.13 -19.98 -48.27
CA TYR A 559 -3.52 -20.64 -47.02
C TYR A 559 -2.38 -20.61 -45.99
N TRP A 560 -1.17 -21.06 -46.38
CA TRP A 560 -0.01 -21.09 -45.49
C TRP A 560 0.42 -19.69 -45.04
N LYS A 561 0.38 -18.67 -45.91
CA LYS A 561 0.64 -17.28 -45.52
C LYS A 561 -0.35 -16.79 -44.49
N ARG A 562 -1.62 -17.09 -44.60
CA ARG A 562 -2.64 -16.73 -43.64
C ARG A 562 -2.44 -17.44 -42.30
N GLU A 563 -1.98 -18.67 -42.27
CA GLU A 563 -1.76 -19.44 -41.05
C GLU A 563 -0.43 -19.11 -40.38
N THR A 564 0.63 -18.77 -41.11
CA THR A 564 1.98 -18.52 -40.57
C THR A 564 2.24 -17.07 -40.23
N ASP A 565 1.73 -16.11 -41.02
CA ASP A 565 2.00 -14.67 -40.87
C ASP A 565 0.78 -13.88 -40.31
N ARG A 566 -0.17 -14.58 -39.72
CA ARG A 566 -1.42 -13.97 -39.34
C ARG A 566 -1.28 -13.06 -38.13
N GLN A 567 -1.57 -11.78 -38.33
CA GLN A 567 -1.81 -10.85 -37.23
C GLN A 567 -3.21 -11.12 -36.63
N LEU A 568 -3.28 -11.55 -35.38
CA LEU A 568 -4.53 -11.97 -34.74
C LEU A 568 -5.33 -10.80 -34.17
N PHE A 569 -4.69 -9.66 -33.93
CA PHE A 569 -5.34 -8.42 -33.50
C PHE A 569 -4.56 -7.20 -34.00
N THR A 570 -5.22 -6.05 -33.97
CA THR A 570 -4.63 -4.74 -34.23
C THR A 570 -4.89 -3.81 -33.07
N GLU A 571 -4.05 -2.81 -32.92
CA GLU A 571 -4.15 -1.77 -31.92
C GLU A 571 -4.60 -0.46 -32.54
N ARG A 572 -5.61 0.18 -31.94
CA ARG A 572 -6.08 1.51 -32.35
C ARG A 572 -5.91 2.46 -31.19
N GLN A 573 -4.86 3.26 -31.22
CA GLN A 573 -4.64 4.29 -30.21
C GLN A 573 -5.74 5.34 -30.33
N LEU A 574 -6.51 5.52 -29.24
CA LEU A 574 -7.59 6.50 -29.18
C LEU A 574 -7.07 7.87 -28.75
N MET A 575 -6.21 7.89 -27.75
CA MET A 575 -5.54 9.09 -27.27
C MET A 575 -4.18 8.79 -26.67
N HIS A 576 -3.31 9.82 -26.61
CA HIS A 576 -2.07 9.81 -25.86
C HIS A 576 -1.84 11.12 -25.11
N TYR A 577 -0.88 11.09 -24.18
CA TYR A 577 -0.44 12.27 -23.41
C TYR A 577 0.92 12.73 -23.90
N GLU A 578 1.00 13.95 -24.37
CA GLU A 578 2.23 14.54 -24.87
C GLU A 578 2.36 15.99 -24.38
N ASN A 579 3.53 16.36 -23.86
CA ASN A 579 3.87 17.76 -23.47
C ASN A 579 2.86 18.46 -22.55
N GLY A 580 2.26 17.72 -21.60
CA GLY A 580 1.27 18.28 -20.67
C GLY A 580 -0.16 18.33 -21.21
N GLU A 581 -0.42 17.75 -22.35
CA GLU A 581 -1.70 17.77 -23.07
C GLU A 581 -2.16 16.37 -23.46
N PHE A 582 -3.46 16.14 -23.39
CA PHE A 582 -4.09 14.95 -23.96
C PHE A 582 -4.45 15.22 -25.43
N VAL A 583 -4.00 14.33 -26.30
CA VAL A 583 -4.22 14.41 -27.75
C VAL A 583 -5.14 13.27 -28.18
N LEU A 584 -6.22 13.58 -28.88
CA LEU A 584 -7.07 12.59 -29.52
C LEU A 584 -6.40 12.12 -30.81
N ASP A 585 -6.10 10.82 -30.90
CA ASP A 585 -5.55 10.20 -32.12
C ASP A 585 -6.67 9.68 -33.03
N ASN A 586 -7.56 8.90 -32.44
CA ASN A 586 -8.68 8.30 -33.15
C ASN A 586 -9.91 8.24 -32.26
N LEU A 587 -11.09 8.32 -32.84
CA LEU A 587 -12.32 7.86 -32.20
C LEU A 587 -12.33 6.32 -32.14
N PRO A 588 -13.11 5.69 -31.26
CA PRO A 588 -13.32 4.25 -31.27
C PRO A 588 -13.72 3.76 -32.66
N SER A 589 -13.47 2.49 -32.99
CA SER A 589 -13.87 1.93 -34.26
C SER A 589 -15.38 2.07 -34.49
N ALA A 590 -15.81 2.13 -35.78
CA ALA A 590 -17.22 2.27 -36.11
C ALA A 590 -18.08 1.16 -35.47
N GLU A 591 -17.56 -0.06 -35.46
CA GLU A 591 -18.20 -1.22 -34.81
C GLU A 591 -18.38 -0.98 -33.29
N MET A 592 -17.32 -0.54 -32.60
CA MET A 592 -17.40 -0.24 -31.19
C MET A 592 -18.35 0.91 -30.88
N MET A 593 -18.39 1.95 -31.70
CA MET A 593 -19.33 3.05 -31.54
C MET A 593 -20.80 2.60 -31.69
N GLU A 594 -21.08 1.73 -32.65
CA GLU A 594 -22.42 1.15 -32.81
C GLU A 594 -22.79 0.22 -31.64
N ASP A 595 -21.83 -0.55 -31.14
CA ASP A 595 -22.04 -1.38 -29.95
C ASP A 595 -22.31 -0.57 -28.68
N ILE A 596 -21.64 0.59 -28.54
CA ILE A 596 -21.92 1.53 -27.43
C ILE A 596 -23.35 2.06 -27.55
N LYS A 597 -23.75 2.57 -28.72
CA LYS A 597 -25.10 3.12 -28.94
C LYS A 597 -26.20 2.14 -28.57
N ARG A 598 -26.03 0.86 -28.91
CA ARG A 598 -27.00 -0.21 -28.56
C ARG A 598 -27.23 -0.38 -27.04
N LYS A 599 -26.35 0.15 -26.20
CA LYS A 599 -26.43 0.06 -24.74
C LYS A 599 -26.98 1.33 -24.08
N LEU A 600 -27.11 2.40 -24.84
CA LEU A 600 -27.52 3.72 -24.35
C LEU A 600 -29.03 3.92 -24.55
N THR A 601 -29.59 4.79 -23.75
CA THR A 601 -30.93 5.35 -23.98
C THR A 601 -30.90 6.35 -25.14
N GLU A 602 -32.04 6.72 -25.71
CA GLU A 602 -32.08 7.70 -26.80
C GLU A 602 -31.50 9.08 -26.40
N GLU A 603 -31.63 9.47 -25.13
CA GLU A 603 -31.06 10.71 -24.63
C GLU A 603 -29.53 10.59 -24.49
N GLU A 604 -29.06 9.50 -23.94
CA GLU A 604 -27.63 9.22 -23.81
C GLU A 604 -26.94 9.05 -25.18
N GLU A 605 -27.63 8.48 -26.17
CA GLU A 605 -27.07 8.36 -27.53
C GLU A 605 -26.85 9.74 -28.16
N LYS A 606 -27.76 10.67 -28.00
CA LYS A 606 -27.61 12.06 -28.47
C LYS A 606 -26.42 12.75 -27.77
N GLU A 607 -26.33 12.58 -26.44
CA GLU A 607 -25.20 13.11 -25.67
C GLU A 607 -23.87 12.48 -26.10
N PHE A 608 -23.83 11.16 -26.32
CA PHE A 608 -22.66 10.45 -26.81
C PHE A 608 -22.16 10.99 -28.15
N ILE A 609 -23.06 11.18 -29.11
CA ILE A 609 -22.70 11.71 -30.43
C ILE A 609 -22.13 13.13 -30.29
N ALA A 610 -22.81 13.98 -29.52
CA ALA A 610 -22.38 15.35 -29.29
C ALA A 610 -21.00 15.41 -28.59
N ASP A 611 -20.79 14.58 -27.56
CA ASP A 611 -19.52 14.48 -26.84
C ASP A 611 -18.38 13.98 -27.76
N MET A 612 -18.63 12.99 -28.63
CA MET A 612 -17.64 12.50 -29.59
C MET A 612 -17.28 13.57 -30.64
N GLU A 613 -18.25 14.33 -31.11
CA GLU A 613 -17.98 15.46 -32.01
C GLU A 613 -17.23 16.59 -31.31
N MET A 614 -17.56 16.88 -30.05
CA MET A 614 -16.87 17.89 -29.25
C MET A 614 -15.39 17.55 -29.13
N ILE A 615 -15.02 16.34 -28.64
CA ILE A 615 -13.61 15.97 -28.47
C ILE A 615 -12.86 15.90 -29.79
N LYS A 616 -13.50 15.50 -30.89
CA LYS A 616 -12.93 15.47 -32.24
C LYS A 616 -12.53 16.87 -32.73
N ASN A 617 -13.28 17.89 -32.34
CA ASN A 617 -13.08 19.27 -32.78
C ASN A 617 -12.16 20.10 -31.84
N LEU A 618 -11.65 19.51 -30.75
CA LEU A 618 -10.72 20.19 -29.86
C LEU A 618 -9.42 20.52 -30.59
N LYS A 619 -9.06 21.80 -30.55
CA LYS A 619 -7.78 22.27 -31.11
C LYS A 619 -6.63 21.93 -30.15
N ARG A 620 -5.46 21.57 -30.69
CA ARG A 620 -4.24 21.46 -29.90
C ARG A 620 -3.91 22.82 -29.28
N ALA A 621 -3.56 22.81 -27.97
CA ALA A 621 -3.04 23.99 -27.32
C ALA A 621 -1.66 24.38 -27.92
N PRO A 622 -1.27 25.66 -27.96
CA PRO A 622 0.07 26.03 -28.35
C PRO A 622 1.08 25.35 -27.44
N VAL A 623 2.08 24.71 -28.05
CA VAL A 623 3.09 23.88 -27.38
C VAL A 623 3.73 24.67 -26.24
N LYS A 624 3.47 24.30 -24.98
CA LYS A 624 4.27 24.70 -23.83
C LYS A 624 5.48 23.77 -23.76
N GLU A 625 6.64 24.29 -23.31
CA GLU A 625 7.84 23.46 -23.10
C GLU A 625 7.49 22.18 -22.34
N ASP A 626 7.95 21.05 -22.85
CA ASP A 626 7.73 19.73 -22.27
C ASP A 626 8.25 19.70 -20.82
N VAL A 627 7.37 19.46 -19.88
CA VAL A 627 7.70 19.31 -18.44
C VAL A 627 8.76 18.20 -18.25
N PHE A 628 8.90 17.31 -19.21
CA PHE A 628 9.85 16.19 -19.22
C PHE A 628 11.02 16.37 -20.21
N SER A 629 11.10 17.48 -20.94
CA SER A 629 12.22 17.73 -21.85
C SER A 629 13.51 17.80 -21.03
N ARG A 630 14.38 16.82 -21.24
CA ARG A 630 15.77 16.96 -20.84
C ARG A 630 16.38 18.01 -21.75
N LYS A 631 16.83 19.13 -21.20
CA LYS A 631 17.89 19.90 -21.90
C LYS A 631 18.99 18.89 -22.22
N PRO A 632 19.40 18.72 -23.49
CA PRO A 632 20.51 17.85 -23.80
C PRO A 632 21.68 18.33 -22.95
N VAL A 633 22.14 17.47 -22.04
CA VAL A 633 23.40 17.71 -21.34
C VAL A 633 24.45 17.71 -22.44
N PRO A 634 25.21 18.78 -22.66
CA PRO A 634 26.32 18.76 -23.60
C PRO A 634 27.19 17.57 -23.20
N LEU A 635 27.38 16.62 -24.09
CA LEU A 635 28.36 15.57 -23.90
C LEU A 635 29.70 16.28 -23.81
N ASP A 636 30.36 16.15 -22.66
CA ASP A 636 31.73 16.60 -22.49
C ASP A 636 32.59 15.83 -23.50
N PRO A 637 33.22 16.51 -24.47
CA PRO A 637 34.02 15.84 -25.48
C PRO A 637 35.19 15.05 -24.91
N ASP A 638 35.61 15.36 -23.67
CA ASP A 638 36.77 14.74 -23.03
C ASP A 638 36.47 13.34 -22.36
N ILE A 639 35.22 12.87 -22.40
CA ILE A 639 34.86 11.53 -21.85
C ILE A 639 35.26 10.37 -22.80
N PHE A 640 35.67 10.64 -24.05
CA PHE A 640 35.99 9.62 -25.04
C PHE A 640 37.49 9.56 -25.45
N GLU A 641 38.38 10.25 -24.76
CA GLU A 641 39.82 9.95 -24.89
C GLU A 641 40.16 8.67 -24.13
N ILE A 642 40.02 7.54 -24.81
CA ILE A 642 40.61 6.28 -24.39
C ILE A 642 42.08 6.37 -24.79
N ASP A 643 42.98 6.50 -23.81
CA ASP A 643 44.39 6.34 -24.02
C ASP A 643 44.68 5.01 -24.73
N PRO A 644 45.44 5.00 -25.84
CA PRO A 644 45.79 3.76 -26.50
C PRO A 644 46.72 2.97 -25.57
N VAL A 645 46.23 1.82 -25.12
CA VAL A 645 47.03 0.82 -24.42
C VAL A 645 48.15 0.36 -25.38
N GLU A 646 49.39 0.74 -25.09
CA GLU A 646 50.55 0.17 -25.76
C GLU A 646 50.55 -1.34 -25.55
N CYS A 647 50.72 -2.08 -26.69
CA CYS A 647 50.94 -3.52 -26.69
C CYS A 647 52.31 -3.92 -26.14
#